data_6ce1ab6cae8e635b5240f8bbdc39fa5b
#
_entry.id   6ce1ab6cae8e635b5240f8bbdc39fa5b
#
_cell.length_a   1.000
_cell.length_b   1.000
_cell.length_c   1.000
_cell.angle_alpha   90.00
_cell.angle_beta   90.00
_cell.angle_gamma   90.00
#
_symmetry.space_group_name_H-M   'P 1'
#
loop_
_entity.id
_entity.type
_entity.pdbx_description
1 polymer ?
#
loop_
_entity_poly.entity_id
_entity_poly.type
_entity_poly.pdbx_seq_one_letter_code
_entity_poly.pdbx_strand_id
1 'polypeptide(L)'
;MNANLHRRTPSLLVIDSRGLPLRQVAYLRARADEPAEALVARQRHDMTGRLVAQFDPRLSGPSTTHLYDLNGQPLKVSSVDAGWRLSLPGLAGQTVQRWDARGVHWRSRYDELLRLVSISNSADPLSDTFTYADASAPADHNQRGRLMEQFDPSGTLHLDSYSLTGQLRCERRTFTDAREFVTQRIFSPLDAVLEQTDAGGHRQQSRYDLAGQLKHLQLQLAGHNTWQAVLLDAHFNAAGQIIAQHAGNGVSRYWRYEPDTGLVQRQWAQKGAQQPLQDFEHEYDPVGNPTRILDHAFTPSHFANQRVDGERTFSYDSLYRLISASGYDDAAPGDIPGRPQPSDPNDRRNYLQTYRYDHGGNLTQLCHVRDGACQTRLMRIDAASNRGVRWKEGDPAPDFDQLFDRHGNLMALQPGQILRWDARDQLASVTLLQRENGADDAEFYHYSQGVRVYKRHDTYNGSTRHFHEVRYLPGLEIRSKDNAEQLHVISLATGGAHVVCLHWLSGKPPGVADNQLRYTLNDHLGSCVMELDQQARLISHEGYYPFGATAWMSANSAVEVDYKTLRYSGKEMDVSGLYYYGARYYAPWLQRWLSADPAGDVDGPNRFAFVGNHPLRYVDPDGNNRAESVIMLYSAFLSSVQGHSTQVAGQIHNILHEEGVAMNLALNMAGEVVRGVVGYEGGVAGGKQVDLIMPNVPGTTPYTTTGGVIGGNIGGDSATAMIDPIANSAGLRTGPLIPQTSQISVKAIDHGLGIRADAKEISSWRNVKDELIHPGLDAVLNPSFVMGRLMASWISIIPAALNMFARAVEAEDIKNRLDPVKIKKIDTMLDDWKSAVEQRAGWAENAFDALGTDIVYPANSLPNINHMTSAETLAPISRSDLRRLTRFTLSNIKSSQDMMTAYKAMGTTDNQFLLAQRRTRKKAA
;
A
#
# COMPACT_ATOMS: atom_id res chain seq x y z
N MET A 1 -3.76 17.21 -25.56
CA MET A 1 -2.61 16.37 -26.02
C MET A 1 -2.33 16.69 -27.49
N ASN A 2 -1.07 16.90 -27.83
CA ASN A 2 -0.70 17.01 -29.24
C ASN A 2 -0.65 15.60 -29.86
N ALA A 3 -1.68 15.20 -30.63
CA ALA A 3 -1.76 13.87 -31.26
C ALA A 3 -0.52 13.53 -32.11
N ASN A 4 0.22 14.52 -32.60
CA ASN A 4 1.46 14.30 -33.34
C ASN A 4 2.63 13.85 -32.46
N LEU A 5 2.61 14.13 -31.14
CA LEU A 5 3.65 13.70 -30.21
C LEU A 5 3.68 12.18 -30.11
N HIS A 6 2.51 11.55 -30.01
CA HIS A 6 2.35 10.09 -29.87
C HIS A 6 2.20 9.35 -31.21
N ARG A 7 2.28 10.06 -32.33
CA ARG A 7 2.15 9.43 -33.65
C ARG A 7 3.36 8.53 -33.93
N ARG A 8 3.11 7.23 -34.18
CA ARG A 8 4.14 6.20 -34.45
C ARG A 8 5.15 6.03 -33.30
N THR A 9 4.67 6.07 -32.06
CA THR A 9 5.49 5.79 -30.86
C THR A 9 4.90 4.61 -30.07
N PRO A 10 4.76 3.40 -30.68
CA PRO A 10 4.26 2.23 -29.97
C PRO A 10 5.30 1.74 -28.95
N SER A 11 4.86 1.05 -27.91
CA SER A 11 5.74 0.18 -27.12
C SER A 11 5.79 -1.19 -27.78
N LEU A 12 6.98 -1.70 -28.03
CA LEU A 12 7.20 -3.00 -28.67
C LEU A 12 7.90 -3.95 -27.72
N LEU A 13 7.38 -5.16 -27.60
CA LEU A 13 8.02 -6.26 -26.87
C LEU A 13 8.44 -7.32 -27.86
N VAL A 14 9.75 -7.62 -27.91
CA VAL A 14 10.31 -8.69 -28.74
C VAL A 14 10.59 -9.88 -27.83
N ILE A 15 10.03 -11.03 -28.18
CA ILE A 15 10.20 -12.29 -27.46
C ILE A 15 10.96 -13.30 -28.30
N ASP A 16 11.62 -14.28 -27.65
CA ASP A 16 12.23 -15.42 -28.35
C ASP A 16 11.18 -16.52 -28.64
N SER A 17 11.62 -17.62 -29.26
CA SER A 17 10.75 -18.76 -29.59
C SER A 17 10.16 -19.48 -28.37
N ARG A 18 10.67 -19.21 -27.16
CA ARG A 18 10.18 -19.74 -25.88
C ARG A 18 9.20 -18.78 -25.21
N GLY A 19 8.92 -17.59 -25.82
CA GLY A 19 8.07 -16.56 -25.24
C GLY A 19 8.79 -15.63 -24.24
N LEU A 20 10.11 -15.72 -24.12
CA LEU A 20 10.88 -14.91 -23.18
C LEU A 20 11.21 -13.53 -23.76
N PRO A 21 11.08 -12.44 -22.97
CA PRO A 21 11.36 -11.09 -23.42
C PRO A 21 12.85 -10.92 -23.77
N LEU A 22 13.17 -10.47 -24.97
CA LEU A 22 14.53 -10.15 -25.39
C LEU A 22 14.79 -8.66 -25.46
N ARG A 23 13.80 -7.89 -25.91
CA ARG A 23 13.92 -6.44 -26.07
C ARG A 23 12.57 -5.80 -25.79
N GLN A 24 12.63 -4.70 -25.07
CA GLN A 24 11.51 -3.75 -24.98
C GLN A 24 11.96 -2.47 -25.66
N VAL A 25 11.18 -2.01 -26.63
CA VAL A 25 11.47 -0.79 -27.40
C VAL A 25 10.41 0.23 -27.08
N ALA A 26 10.83 1.37 -26.54
CA ALA A 26 10.01 2.55 -26.35
C ALA A 26 10.50 3.64 -27.31
N TYR A 27 9.59 4.44 -27.86
CA TYR A 27 9.93 5.50 -28.80
C TYR A 27 9.79 6.86 -28.12
N LEU A 28 10.91 7.49 -27.87
CA LEU A 28 11.00 8.82 -27.27
C LEU A 28 10.80 9.91 -28.31
N ARG A 29 9.88 10.82 -28.03
CA ARG A 29 9.72 12.09 -28.75
C ARG A 29 9.35 13.16 -27.73
N ALA A 30 10.17 14.20 -27.64
CA ALA A 30 9.95 15.33 -26.73
C ALA A 30 9.09 16.43 -27.38
N ARG A 31 9.20 16.61 -28.71
CA ARG A 31 8.44 17.61 -29.49
C ARG A 31 7.78 16.97 -30.70
N ALA A 32 6.61 17.45 -31.05
CA ALA A 32 5.79 16.87 -32.12
C ALA A 32 6.45 16.92 -33.53
N ASP A 33 7.34 17.86 -33.76
CA ASP A 33 8.11 18.08 -35.01
C ASP A 33 9.42 17.28 -35.06
N GLU A 34 9.84 16.64 -33.94
CA GLU A 34 11.06 15.84 -33.89
C GLU A 34 10.81 14.39 -34.32
N PRO A 35 11.81 13.69 -34.91
CA PRO A 35 11.73 12.26 -35.13
C PRO A 35 11.67 11.50 -33.78
N ALA A 36 10.95 10.38 -33.78
CA ALA A 36 10.95 9.51 -32.60
C ALA A 36 12.26 8.71 -32.53
N GLU A 37 12.88 8.71 -31.38
CA GLU A 37 14.09 7.95 -31.08
C GLU A 37 13.75 6.63 -30.37
N ALA A 38 14.35 5.51 -30.81
CA ALA A 38 14.10 4.20 -30.22
C ALA A 38 14.99 3.97 -29.00
N LEU A 39 14.41 3.81 -27.83
CA LEU A 39 15.08 3.38 -26.61
C LEU A 39 14.90 1.87 -26.45
N VAL A 40 15.99 1.13 -26.46
CA VAL A 40 15.98 -0.34 -26.47
C VAL A 40 16.55 -0.90 -25.16
N ALA A 41 15.67 -1.29 -24.24
CA ALA A 41 16.04 -2.14 -23.13
C ALA A 41 16.18 -3.59 -23.61
N ARG A 42 17.22 -4.30 -23.17
CA ARG A 42 17.50 -5.67 -23.59
C ARG A 42 17.57 -6.61 -22.40
N GLN A 43 17.17 -7.85 -22.63
CA GLN A 43 17.27 -8.94 -21.65
C GLN A 43 18.00 -10.12 -22.28
N ARG A 44 18.77 -10.82 -21.49
CA ARG A 44 19.45 -12.05 -21.89
C ARG A 44 19.08 -13.15 -20.91
N HIS A 45 18.62 -14.26 -21.44
CA HIS A 45 18.26 -15.46 -20.70
C HIS A 45 19.26 -16.57 -20.96
N ASP A 46 19.42 -17.47 -19.99
CA ASP A 46 20.18 -18.70 -20.17
C ASP A 46 19.37 -19.77 -20.94
N MET A 47 19.96 -20.96 -21.10
CA MET A 47 19.28 -22.05 -21.81
C MET A 47 18.03 -22.56 -21.08
N THR A 48 17.94 -22.38 -19.77
CA THR A 48 16.79 -22.77 -18.95
C THR A 48 15.71 -21.68 -18.86
N GLY A 49 15.91 -20.51 -19.48
CA GLY A 49 14.96 -19.42 -19.49
C GLY A 49 15.10 -18.42 -18.34
N ARG A 50 16.16 -18.54 -17.50
CA ARG A 50 16.39 -17.61 -16.40
C ARG A 50 17.06 -16.33 -16.90
N LEU A 51 16.62 -15.17 -16.36
CA LEU A 51 17.17 -13.87 -16.72
C LEU A 51 18.59 -13.70 -16.16
N VAL A 52 19.61 -13.69 -17.01
CA VAL A 52 21.01 -13.56 -16.58
C VAL A 52 21.57 -12.14 -16.73
N ALA A 53 20.99 -11.30 -17.58
CA ALA A 53 21.41 -9.91 -17.71
C ALA A 53 20.30 -9.01 -18.24
N GLN A 54 20.24 -7.79 -17.71
CA GLN A 54 19.42 -6.68 -18.20
C GLN A 54 20.32 -5.53 -18.66
N PHE A 55 19.85 -4.77 -19.65
CA PHE A 55 20.60 -3.66 -20.22
C PHE A 55 19.71 -2.43 -20.31
N ASP A 56 20.16 -1.35 -19.69
CA ASP A 56 19.60 -0.01 -19.80
C ASP A 56 19.88 0.55 -21.21
N PRO A 57 18.95 1.25 -21.88
CA PRO A 57 19.18 1.87 -23.19
C PRO A 57 20.38 2.81 -23.25
N ARG A 58 20.76 3.43 -22.13
CA ARG A 58 21.88 4.38 -22.02
C ARG A 58 23.24 3.70 -21.87
N LEU A 59 23.26 2.51 -21.27
CA LEU A 59 24.52 1.87 -20.87
C LEU A 59 25.04 0.92 -21.96
N SER A 60 26.35 0.88 -22.13
CA SER A 60 27.00 -0.04 -23.05
C SER A 60 27.07 -1.49 -22.54
N GLY A 61 27.16 -1.66 -21.21
CA GLY A 61 27.15 -2.93 -20.50
C GLY A 61 25.81 -3.25 -19.86
N PRO A 62 25.69 -4.44 -19.24
CA PRO A 62 24.49 -4.79 -18.50
C PRO A 62 24.34 -3.92 -17.25
N SER A 63 23.13 -3.40 -17.03
CA SER A 63 22.74 -2.68 -15.80
C SER A 63 22.63 -3.63 -14.59
N THR A 64 22.13 -4.85 -14.83
CA THR A 64 21.99 -5.89 -13.80
C THR A 64 22.38 -7.26 -14.35
N THR A 65 23.07 -8.06 -13.55
CA THR A 65 23.43 -9.46 -13.88
C THR A 65 23.07 -10.39 -12.73
N HIS A 66 22.69 -11.63 -13.08
CA HIS A 66 22.28 -12.66 -12.13
C HIS A 66 23.12 -13.93 -12.34
N LEU A 67 23.54 -14.54 -11.23
CA LEU A 67 24.04 -15.92 -11.17
C LEU A 67 23.07 -16.74 -10.34
N TYR A 68 22.77 -17.93 -10.82
CA TYR A 68 21.83 -18.84 -10.17
C TYR A 68 22.52 -20.09 -9.67
N ASP A 69 21.97 -20.69 -8.64
CA ASP A 69 22.33 -22.05 -8.24
C ASP A 69 21.73 -23.11 -9.18
N LEU A 70 21.98 -24.38 -8.88
CA LEU A 70 21.44 -25.49 -9.67
C LEU A 70 19.91 -25.62 -9.57
N ASN A 71 19.33 -25.10 -8.48
CA ASN A 71 17.89 -25.11 -8.24
C ASN A 71 17.17 -23.89 -8.85
N GLY A 72 17.92 -22.96 -9.47
CA GLY A 72 17.37 -21.76 -10.07
C GLY A 72 17.20 -20.58 -9.10
N GLN A 73 17.71 -20.67 -7.87
CA GLN A 73 17.72 -19.55 -6.92
C GLN A 73 18.82 -18.55 -7.29
N PRO A 74 18.58 -17.23 -7.22
CA PRO A 74 19.61 -16.24 -7.47
C PRO A 74 20.66 -16.26 -6.34
N LEU A 75 21.85 -16.72 -6.65
CA LEU A 75 23.00 -16.68 -5.73
C LEU A 75 23.62 -15.30 -5.68
N LYS A 76 23.85 -14.68 -6.85
CA LYS A 76 24.47 -13.36 -6.93
C LYS A 76 23.71 -12.48 -7.88
N VAL A 77 23.36 -11.29 -7.39
CA VAL A 77 22.83 -10.20 -8.19
C VAL A 77 23.84 -9.06 -8.17
N SER A 78 24.24 -8.56 -9.33
CA SER A 78 25.15 -7.41 -9.46
C SER A 78 24.45 -6.32 -10.26
N SER A 79 24.37 -5.13 -9.68
CA SER A 79 23.78 -3.92 -10.30
C SER A 79 24.84 -2.84 -10.39
N VAL A 80 24.83 -2.07 -11.47
CA VAL A 80 25.69 -0.88 -11.60
C VAL A 80 25.30 0.22 -10.64
N ASP A 81 24.03 0.28 -10.24
CA ASP A 81 23.48 1.29 -9.34
C ASP A 81 23.63 0.91 -7.85
N ALA A 82 23.40 -0.39 -7.51
CA ALA A 82 23.29 -0.87 -6.14
C ALA A 82 24.41 -1.85 -5.71
N GLY A 83 25.46 -1.98 -6.51
CA GLY A 83 26.54 -2.94 -6.25
C GLY A 83 26.09 -4.41 -6.35
N TRP A 84 26.84 -5.31 -5.73
CA TRP A 84 26.51 -6.74 -5.77
C TRP A 84 26.07 -7.25 -4.41
N ARG A 85 25.21 -8.28 -4.44
CA ARG A 85 24.78 -9.07 -3.29
C ARG A 85 24.89 -10.55 -3.64
N LEU A 86 25.47 -11.33 -2.71
CA LEU A 86 25.61 -12.79 -2.82
C LEU A 86 24.86 -13.40 -1.64
N SER A 87 23.95 -14.33 -1.90
CA SER A 87 23.16 -15.04 -0.89
C SER A 87 23.44 -16.53 -0.98
N LEU A 88 23.65 -17.16 0.17
CA LEU A 88 23.76 -18.60 0.28
C LEU A 88 22.48 -19.15 0.90
N PRO A 89 21.64 -19.86 0.12
CA PRO A 89 20.43 -20.48 0.64
C PRO A 89 20.76 -21.74 1.44
N GLY A 90 19.93 -22.07 2.41
CA GLY A 90 19.90 -23.37 3.06
C GLY A 90 19.13 -24.40 2.24
N LEU A 91 18.97 -25.60 2.78
CA LEU A 91 18.31 -26.73 2.10
C LEU A 91 16.84 -26.46 1.76
N ALA A 92 16.22 -25.55 2.49
CA ALA A 92 14.82 -25.15 2.30
C ALA A 92 14.67 -23.82 1.54
N GLY A 93 15.71 -23.32 0.92
CA GLY A 93 15.69 -22.05 0.19
C GLY A 93 15.84 -20.80 1.07
N GLN A 94 15.81 -20.93 2.39
CA GLN A 94 16.01 -19.81 3.32
C GLN A 94 17.42 -19.25 3.23
N THR A 95 17.59 -17.93 3.26
CA THR A 95 18.91 -17.30 3.24
C THR A 95 19.64 -17.54 4.56
N VAL A 96 20.72 -18.32 4.53
CA VAL A 96 21.55 -18.61 5.71
C VAL A 96 22.68 -17.61 5.85
N GLN A 97 23.29 -17.22 4.74
CA GLN A 97 24.37 -16.24 4.71
C GLN A 97 24.21 -15.30 3.51
N ARG A 98 24.66 -14.07 3.68
CA ARG A 98 24.67 -13.06 2.62
C ARG A 98 25.94 -12.22 2.73
N TRP A 99 26.51 -11.84 1.59
CA TRP A 99 27.61 -10.89 1.45
C TRP A 99 27.19 -9.78 0.49
N ASP A 100 27.74 -8.61 0.69
CA ASP A 100 27.45 -7.46 -0.13
C ASP A 100 28.72 -6.71 -0.60
N ALA A 101 28.53 -5.72 -1.47
CA ALA A 101 29.63 -4.97 -2.08
C ALA A 101 30.43 -4.12 -1.08
N ARG A 102 29.87 -3.78 0.08
CA ARG A 102 30.59 -3.09 1.16
C ARG A 102 31.44 -4.03 2.00
N GLY A 103 31.36 -5.35 1.73
CA GLY A 103 32.10 -6.38 2.44
C GLY A 103 31.42 -6.84 3.73
N VAL A 104 30.18 -6.47 3.95
CA VAL A 104 29.41 -6.91 5.13
C VAL A 104 28.97 -8.36 4.93
N HIS A 105 29.20 -9.16 5.93
CA HIS A 105 28.77 -10.56 5.98
C HIS A 105 27.63 -10.73 6.97
N TRP A 106 26.50 -11.22 6.49
CA TRP A 106 25.28 -11.46 7.25
C TRP A 106 25.09 -12.95 7.52
N ARG A 107 24.58 -13.28 8.70
CA ARG A 107 24.22 -14.63 9.07
C ARG A 107 22.82 -14.65 9.65
N SER A 108 21.97 -15.53 9.12
CA SER A 108 20.63 -15.78 9.63
C SER A 108 20.59 -17.15 10.28
N ARG A 109 19.96 -17.25 11.45
CA ARG A 109 19.72 -18.51 12.16
C ARG A 109 18.22 -18.76 12.22
N TYR A 110 17.87 -20.02 12.12
CA TYR A 110 16.49 -20.48 12.09
C TYR A 110 16.29 -21.55 13.16
N ASP A 111 15.08 -21.67 13.71
CA ASP A 111 14.69 -22.76 14.59
C ASP A 111 14.35 -24.04 13.78
N GLU A 112 13.92 -25.09 14.48
CA GLU A 112 13.53 -26.38 13.87
C GLU A 112 12.30 -26.26 12.95
N LEU A 113 11.46 -25.26 13.15
CA LEU A 113 10.32 -24.92 12.28
C LEU A 113 10.70 -23.95 11.14
N LEU A 114 12.02 -23.69 10.98
CA LEU A 114 12.58 -22.78 9.99
C LEU A 114 12.09 -21.32 10.12
N ARG A 115 11.68 -20.92 11.32
CA ARG A 115 11.39 -19.53 11.64
C ARG A 115 12.71 -18.82 11.96
N LEU A 116 12.84 -17.58 11.48
CA LEU A 116 14.04 -16.77 11.71
C LEU A 116 14.15 -16.41 13.19
N VAL A 117 15.23 -16.81 13.85
CA VAL A 117 15.48 -16.51 15.27
C VAL A 117 16.57 -15.47 15.49
N SER A 118 17.50 -15.30 14.54
CA SER A 118 18.43 -14.17 14.62
C SER A 118 19.03 -13.79 13.28
N ILE A 119 19.39 -12.51 13.14
CA ILE A 119 20.18 -11.96 12.06
C ILE A 119 21.36 -11.19 12.68
N SER A 120 22.58 -11.58 12.33
CA SER A 120 23.80 -10.88 12.74
C SER A 120 24.60 -10.46 11.52
N ASN A 121 25.42 -9.43 11.64
CA ASN A 121 26.33 -9.00 10.59
C ASN A 121 27.72 -8.67 11.13
N SER A 122 28.71 -8.59 10.24
CA SER A 122 30.09 -8.32 10.61
C SER A 122 30.40 -6.88 10.95
N ALA A 123 29.52 -5.95 10.59
CA ALA A 123 29.69 -4.50 10.81
C ALA A 123 29.08 -4.04 12.14
N ASP A 124 28.05 -4.75 12.62
CA ASP A 124 27.32 -4.45 13.85
C ASP A 124 27.27 -5.70 14.73
N PRO A 125 27.86 -5.70 15.95
CA PRO A 125 27.82 -6.85 16.83
C PRO A 125 26.43 -7.12 17.42
N LEU A 126 25.50 -6.14 17.39
CA LEU A 126 24.12 -6.31 17.82
C LEU A 126 23.36 -7.12 16.77
N SER A 127 22.83 -8.24 17.19
CA SER A 127 22.01 -9.11 16.36
C SER A 127 20.54 -8.80 16.58
N ASP A 128 19.77 -8.80 15.49
CA ASP A 128 18.31 -8.91 15.65
C ASP A 128 17.99 -10.31 16.18
N THR A 129 17.12 -10.39 17.17
CA THR A 129 16.62 -11.66 17.68
C THR A 129 15.11 -11.69 17.68
N PHE A 130 14.56 -12.90 17.47
CA PHE A 130 13.13 -13.15 17.35
C PHE A 130 12.78 -14.35 18.22
N THR A 131 11.90 -14.16 19.19
CA THR A 131 11.43 -15.21 20.11
C THR A 131 9.98 -15.53 19.80
N TYR A 132 9.68 -16.82 19.61
CA TYR A 132 8.34 -17.29 19.31
C TYR A 132 7.75 -18.05 20.48
N ALA A 133 6.45 -17.90 20.72
CA ALA A 133 5.74 -18.69 21.70
C ALA A 133 5.69 -20.15 21.29
N ASP A 134 5.92 -21.02 22.25
CA ASP A 134 5.77 -22.47 22.08
C ASP A 134 4.32 -22.94 22.33
N ALA A 135 4.09 -24.26 22.25
CA ALA A 135 2.78 -24.85 22.43
C ALA A 135 2.27 -24.74 23.88
N SER A 136 3.16 -24.46 24.85
CA SER A 136 2.82 -24.34 26.28
C SER A 136 2.31 -22.96 26.66
N ALA A 137 2.47 -21.96 25.77
CA ALA A 137 2.02 -20.60 26.03
C ALA A 137 0.51 -20.56 26.33
N PRO A 138 0.07 -19.67 27.26
CA PRO A 138 -1.33 -19.50 27.59
C PRO A 138 -2.22 -19.26 26.35
N ALA A 139 -3.43 -19.81 26.35
CA ALA A 139 -4.33 -19.71 25.20
C ALA A 139 -5.04 -18.34 25.11
N ASP A 140 -5.12 -17.60 26.21
CA ASP A 140 -5.86 -16.35 26.35
C ASP A 140 -5.26 -15.17 25.57
N HIS A 141 -3.99 -15.26 25.16
CA HIS A 141 -3.29 -14.25 24.37
C HIS A 141 -3.10 -14.61 22.89
N ASN A 142 -3.53 -15.80 22.45
CA ASN A 142 -3.37 -16.32 21.09
C ASN A 142 -1.93 -16.27 20.55
N GLN A 143 -0.92 -16.43 21.42
CA GLN A 143 0.51 -16.29 21.09
C GLN A 143 1.14 -17.56 20.52
N ARG A 144 0.55 -18.75 20.75
CA ARG A 144 1.15 -20.05 20.37
C ARG A 144 1.62 -20.07 18.93
N GLY A 145 2.91 -20.37 18.73
CA GLY A 145 3.57 -20.41 17.44
C GLY A 145 3.87 -19.02 16.82
N ARG A 146 3.44 -17.94 17.45
CA ARG A 146 3.61 -16.56 16.96
C ARG A 146 4.83 -15.88 17.60
N LEU A 147 5.27 -14.78 16.98
CA LEU A 147 6.33 -13.93 17.50
C LEU A 147 5.86 -13.29 18.81
N MET A 148 6.66 -13.42 19.87
CA MET A 148 6.41 -12.80 21.18
C MET A 148 7.31 -11.62 21.44
N GLU A 149 8.55 -11.69 20.95
CA GLU A 149 9.56 -10.70 21.24
C GLU A 149 10.50 -10.54 20.06
N GLN A 150 10.80 -9.30 19.75
CA GLN A 150 11.80 -8.90 18.79
C GLN A 150 12.75 -7.92 19.46
N PHE A 151 14.03 -8.21 19.39
CA PHE A 151 15.10 -7.29 19.79
C PHE A 151 15.83 -6.80 18.53
N ASP A 152 16.15 -5.51 18.48
CA ASP A 152 16.96 -4.87 17.43
C ASP A 152 17.76 -3.68 18.02
N PRO A 153 18.64 -3.01 17.26
CA PRO A 153 19.45 -1.89 17.77
C PRO A 153 18.64 -0.71 18.35
N SER A 154 17.34 -0.61 18.07
CA SER A 154 16.48 0.44 18.63
C SER A 154 15.84 0.06 19.96
N GLY A 155 15.95 -1.20 20.39
CA GLY A 155 15.41 -1.73 21.63
C GLY A 155 14.58 -3.02 21.43
N THR A 156 13.63 -3.27 22.34
CA THR A 156 12.81 -4.49 22.33
C THR A 156 11.37 -4.17 22.03
N LEU A 157 10.75 -4.97 21.17
CA LEU A 157 9.31 -4.98 20.91
C LEU A 157 8.72 -6.29 21.41
N HIS A 158 7.86 -6.23 22.43
CA HIS A 158 7.06 -7.35 22.90
C HIS A 158 5.69 -7.33 22.21
N LEU A 159 5.23 -8.50 21.79
CA LEU A 159 3.94 -8.71 21.13
C LEU A 159 3.07 -9.52 22.08
N ASP A 160 2.41 -8.81 23.01
CA ASP A 160 1.83 -9.40 24.21
C ASP A 160 0.53 -10.15 23.96
N SER A 161 -0.26 -9.80 22.93
CA SER A 161 -1.47 -10.55 22.58
C SER A 161 -1.93 -10.33 21.13
N TYR A 162 -2.62 -11.34 20.60
CA TYR A 162 -3.19 -11.33 19.26
C TYR A 162 -4.71 -11.55 19.27
N SER A 163 -5.40 -11.12 18.24
CA SER A 163 -6.79 -11.51 17.98
C SER A 163 -6.86 -12.98 17.54
N LEU A 164 -8.05 -13.53 17.43
CA LEU A 164 -8.25 -14.87 16.87
C LEU A 164 -7.75 -14.99 15.43
N THR A 165 -7.91 -13.93 14.66
CA THR A 165 -7.48 -13.83 13.26
C THR A 165 -5.99 -13.53 13.10
N GLY A 166 -5.27 -13.22 14.19
CA GLY A 166 -3.83 -12.99 14.17
C GLY A 166 -3.40 -11.53 14.20
N GLN A 167 -4.33 -10.59 14.32
CA GLN A 167 -4.00 -9.17 14.43
C GLN A 167 -3.40 -8.87 15.81
N LEU A 168 -2.39 -8.00 15.85
CA LEU A 168 -1.72 -7.61 17.07
C LEU A 168 -2.61 -6.71 17.94
N ARG A 169 -3.07 -7.23 19.09
CA ARG A 169 -3.95 -6.52 20.04
C ARG A 169 -3.19 -5.67 21.03
N CYS A 170 -2.05 -6.15 21.49
CA CYS A 170 -1.22 -5.45 22.48
C CYS A 170 0.24 -5.59 22.10
N GLU A 171 0.91 -4.46 22.00
CA GLU A 171 2.35 -4.38 21.79
C GLU A 171 2.98 -3.42 22.80
N ARG A 172 4.22 -3.72 23.16
CA ARG A 172 4.99 -2.98 24.15
C ARG A 172 6.40 -2.75 23.62
N ARG A 173 6.72 -1.51 23.36
CA ARG A 173 8.02 -1.07 22.85
C ARG A 173 8.88 -0.54 23.99
N THR A 174 10.05 -1.12 24.18
CA THR A 174 11.07 -0.62 25.11
C THR A 174 12.25 -0.10 24.31
N PHE A 175 12.53 1.19 24.37
CA PHE A 175 13.68 1.80 23.70
C PHE A 175 14.99 1.54 24.48
N THR A 176 16.12 1.86 23.87
CA THR A 176 17.47 1.68 24.46
C THR A 176 17.69 2.44 25.78
N ASP A 177 16.91 3.49 26.05
CA ASP A 177 16.90 4.22 27.33
C ASP A 177 15.98 3.61 28.39
N ALA A 178 15.50 2.37 28.17
CA ALA A 178 14.62 1.61 29.03
C ALA A 178 13.21 2.22 29.25
N ARG A 179 12.80 3.21 28.46
CA ARG A 179 11.42 3.70 28.46
C ARG A 179 10.53 2.73 27.71
N GLU A 180 9.40 2.41 28.34
CA GLU A 180 8.43 1.45 27.85
C GLU A 180 7.14 2.14 27.41
N PHE A 181 6.56 1.69 26.28
CA PHE A 181 5.39 2.26 25.65
C PHE A 181 4.45 1.15 25.19
N VAL A 182 3.20 1.19 25.63
CA VAL A 182 2.19 0.15 25.39
C VAL A 182 1.11 0.70 24.48
N THR A 183 0.81 -0.01 23.39
CA THR A 183 -0.32 0.27 22.50
C THR A 183 -1.28 -0.90 22.49
N GLN A 184 -2.58 -0.62 22.57
CA GLN A 184 -3.63 -1.64 22.59
C GLN A 184 -4.67 -1.37 21.50
N ARG A 185 -5.25 -2.44 20.93
CA ARG A 185 -6.27 -2.36 19.90
C ARG A 185 -7.42 -3.33 20.14
N ILE A 186 -8.60 -2.90 19.76
CA ILE A 186 -9.81 -3.72 19.71
C ILE A 186 -10.22 -3.80 18.25
N PHE A 187 -10.40 -5.02 17.75
CA PHE A 187 -10.76 -5.27 16.37
C PHE A 187 -12.21 -5.71 16.25
N SER A 188 -12.83 -5.43 15.12
CA SER A 188 -14.07 -6.06 14.69
C SER A 188 -13.80 -7.53 14.30
N PRO A 189 -14.83 -8.36 14.13
CA PRO A 189 -14.68 -9.70 13.57
C PRO A 189 -14.07 -9.73 12.15
N LEU A 190 -14.08 -8.60 11.46
CA LEU A 190 -13.50 -8.41 10.11
C LEU A 190 -12.15 -7.67 10.15
N ASP A 191 -11.45 -7.70 11.30
CA ASP A 191 -10.13 -7.10 11.53
C ASP A 191 -10.05 -5.57 11.36
N ALA A 192 -11.19 -4.86 11.29
CA ALA A 192 -11.17 -3.41 11.35
C ALA A 192 -10.92 -2.93 12.79
N VAL A 193 -10.04 -1.94 12.96
CA VAL A 193 -9.74 -1.37 14.28
C VAL A 193 -10.93 -0.54 14.78
N LEU A 194 -11.63 -1.03 15.78
CA LEU A 194 -12.76 -0.32 16.41
C LEU A 194 -12.30 0.70 17.45
N GLU A 195 -11.27 0.34 18.20
CA GLU A 195 -10.67 1.22 19.21
C GLU A 195 -9.15 0.98 19.27
N GLN A 196 -8.39 2.06 19.40
CA GLN A 196 -6.96 2.03 19.70
C GLN A 196 -6.69 2.92 20.91
N THR A 197 -5.96 2.37 21.89
CA THR A 197 -5.34 3.14 22.98
C THR A 197 -3.86 3.22 22.67
N ASP A 198 -3.36 4.42 22.41
CA ASP A 198 -1.94 4.65 22.12
C ASP A 198 -1.09 4.66 23.40
N ALA A 199 0.22 4.73 23.23
CA ALA A 199 1.18 4.70 24.35
C ALA A 199 1.14 5.95 25.24
N GLY A 200 0.45 7.01 24.86
CA GLY A 200 0.14 8.18 25.69
C GLY A 200 -1.14 8.01 26.49
N GLY A 201 -1.88 6.91 26.30
CA GLY A 201 -3.18 6.66 26.92
C GLY A 201 -4.35 7.37 26.21
N HIS A 202 -4.11 7.94 25.02
CA HIS A 202 -5.19 8.55 24.23
C HIS A 202 -5.95 7.44 23.49
N ARG A 203 -7.28 7.59 23.41
CA ARG A 203 -8.16 6.60 22.80
C ARG A 203 -8.77 7.12 21.52
N GLN A 204 -8.68 6.35 20.46
CA GLN A 204 -9.32 6.59 19.18
C GLN A 204 -10.41 5.55 18.98
N GLN A 205 -11.60 5.97 18.57
CA GLN A 205 -12.71 5.06 18.28
C GLN A 205 -13.19 5.29 16.84
N SER A 206 -13.27 4.21 16.09
CA SER A 206 -13.67 4.19 14.68
C SER A 206 -15.00 3.45 14.51
N ARG A 207 -15.85 3.95 13.61
CA ARG A 207 -17.06 3.27 13.16
C ARG A 207 -17.05 3.16 11.65
N TYR A 208 -17.45 2.03 11.16
CA TYR A 208 -17.45 1.69 9.74
C TYR A 208 -18.88 1.47 9.25
N ASP A 209 -19.10 1.65 7.96
CA ASP A 209 -20.36 1.26 7.32
C ASP A 209 -20.40 -0.26 7.06
N LEU A 210 -21.47 -0.70 6.43
CA LEU A 210 -21.65 -2.12 6.05
C LEU A 210 -20.62 -2.59 5.03
N ALA A 211 -20.02 -1.66 4.28
CA ALA A 211 -18.95 -1.93 3.32
C ALA A 211 -17.55 -1.91 3.96
N GLY A 212 -17.43 -1.80 5.29
CA GLY A 212 -16.16 -1.70 5.99
C GLY A 212 -15.44 -0.37 5.79
N GLN A 213 -16.13 0.66 5.28
CA GLN A 213 -15.55 1.97 5.03
C GLN A 213 -15.72 2.87 6.25
N LEU A 214 -14.68 3.66 6.59
CA LEU A 214 -14.67 4.51 7.77
C LEU A 214 -15.72 5.63 7.64
N LYS A 215 -16.66 5.64 8.56
CA LYS A 215 -17.75 6.62 8.63
C LYS A 215 -17.55 7.67 9.71
N HIS A 216 -17.01 7.27 10.84
CA HIS A 216 -16.90 8.14 12.01
C HIS A 216 -15.61 7.85 12.76
N LEU A 217 -14.93 8.90 13.21
CA LEU A 217 -13.74 8.83 14.03
C LEU A 217 -13.80 9.84 15.14
N GLN A 218 -13.51 9.43 16.36
CA GLN A 218 -13.42 10.32 17.52
C GLN A 218 -12.19 10.03 18.37
N LEU A 219 -11.72 11.05 19.07
CA LEU A 219 -10.55 11.04 19.94
C LEU A 219 -10.97 11.36 21.37
N GLN A 220 -10.44 10.63 22.33
CA GLN A 220 -10.45 10.95 23.75
C GLN A 220 -9.02 11.09 24.24
N LEU A 221 -8.65 12.26 24.72
CA LEU A 221 -7.34 12.49 25.30
C LEU A 221 -7.20 11.83 26.67
N ALA A 222 -6.00 11.38 26.99
CA ALA A 222 -5.70 10.83 28.32
C ALA A 222 -6.04 11.83 29.42
N GLY A 223 -6.67 11.34 30.49
CA GLY A 223 -7.14 12.20 31.60
C GLY A 223 -8.40 13.01 31.31
N HIS A 224 -8.97 12.94 30.10
CA HIS A 224 -10.24 13.61 29.74
C HIS A 224 -11.36 12.59 29.59
N ASN A 225 -12.59 12.94 30.03
CA ASN A 225 -13.76 12.06 29.90
C ASN A 225 -14.60 12.35 28.65
N THR A 226 -14.25 13.36 27.88
CA THR A 226 -15.01 13.80 26.71
C THR A 226 -14.41 13.25 25.41
N TRP A 227 -15.28 12.71 24.53
CA TRP A 227 -14.94 12.35 23.18
C TRP A 227 -15.05 13.57 22.26
N GLN A 228 -14.07 13.76 21.44
CA GLN A 228 -13.99 14.81 20.44
C GLN A 228 -14.14 14.20 19.05
N ALA A 229 -15.19 14.56 18.33
CA ALA A 229 -15.40 14.06 16.98
C ALA A 229 -14.37 14.67 16.02
N VAL A 230 -13.70 13.82 15.25
CA VAL A 230 -12.69 14.18 14.25
C VAL A 230 -13.25 14.03 12.84
N LEU A 231 -13.95 12.92 12.58
CA LEU A 231 -14.73 12.66 11.38
C LEU A 231 -16.17 12.40 11.82
N LEU A 232 -17.11 13.22 11.34
CA LEU A 232 -18.53 13.10 11.67
C LEU A 232 -19.24 12.12 10.75
N ASP A 233 -18.93 12.16 9.46
CA ASP A 233 -19.49 11.25 8.45
C ASP A 233 -18.62 11.25 7.19
N ALA A 234 -18.72 10.16 6.41
CA ALA A 234 -18.11 10.02 5.10
C ALA A 234 -19.04 9.25 4.15
N HIS A 235 -19.09 9.67 2.90
CA HIS A 235 -19.89 9.05 1.87
C HIS A 235 -18.98 8.55 0.74
N PHE A 236 -19.35 7.40 0.20
CA PHE A 236 -18.58 6.72 -0.83
C PHE A 236 -19.47 6.42 -2.03
N ASN A 237 -18.93 6.42 -3.21
CA ASN A 237 -19.60 5.92 -4.40
C ASN A 237 -19.55 4.38 -4.44
N ALA A 238 -20.24 3.77 -5.41
CA ALA A 238 -20.23 2.32 -5.62
C ALA A 238 -18.82 1.77 -5.88
N ALA A 239 -17.90 2.61 -6.35
CA ALA A 239 -16.50 2.28 -6.51
C ALA A 239 -15.67 2.36 -5.20
N GLY A 240 -16.26 2.67 -4.04
CA GLY A 240 -15.56 2.84 -2.78
C GLY A 240 -14.70 4.09 -2.70
N GLN A 241 -14.83 5.01 -3.64
CA GLN A 241 -14.15 6.30 -3.61
C GLN A 241 -14.95 7.28 -2.74
N ILE A 242 -14.24 8.06 -1.94
CA ILE A 242 -14.84 9.07 -1.08
C ILE A 242 -15.44 10.18 -1.95
N ILE A 243 -16.74 10.44 -1.80
CA ILE A 243 -17.42 11.54 -2.51
C ILE A 243 -17.74 12.72 -1.58
N ALA A 244 -17.85 12.48 -0.28
CA ALA A 244 -18.01 13.54 0.72
C ALA A 244 -17.43 13.10 2.06
N GLN A 245 -16.90 14.07 2.81
CA GLN A 245 -16.47 13.92 4.21
C GLN A 245 -16.87 15.14 5.01
N HIS A 246 -17.39 14.91 6.22
CA HIS A 246 -17.75 15.96 7.18
C HIS A 246 -16.80 15.89 8.37
N ALA A 247 -15.90 16.86 8.48
CA ALA A 247 -14.91 16.91 9.54
C ALA A 247 -15.46 17.54 10.83
N GLY A 248 -14.85 17.20 11.97
CA GLY A 248 -15.25 17.68 13.29
C GLY A 248 -15.13 19.21 13.48
N ASN A 249 -14.35 19.91 12.66
CA ASN A 249 -14.25 21.38 12.65
C ASN A 249 -15.32 22.07 11.79
N GLY A 250 -16.30 21.31 11.27
CA GLY A 250 -17.41 21.82 10.46
C GLY A 250 -17.05 22.04 8.98
N VAL A 251 -15.89 21.65 8.53
CA VAL A 251 -15.51 21.66 7.10
C VAL A 251 -16.04 20.41 6.43
N SER A 252 -16.71 20.60 5.30
CA SER A 252 -17.15 19.52 4.43
C SER A 252 -16.26 19.49 3.18
N ARG A 253 -15.80 18.30 2.85
CA ARG A 253 -14.97 18.04 1.66
C ARG A 253 -15.76 17.21 0.68
N TYR A 254 -15.59 17.47 -0.60
CA TYR A 254 -16.30 16.79 -1.68
C TYR A 254 -15.36 16.44 -2.82
N TRP A 255 -15.65 15.33 -3.49
CA TRP A 255 -14.93 14.87 -4.67
C TRP A 255 -15.91 14.49 -5.77
N ARG A 256 -15.59 14.90 -6.98
CA ARG A 256 -16.21 14.41 -8.20
C ARG A 256 -15.16 13.66 -9.01
N TYR A 257 -15.55 12.50 -9.48
CA TYR A 257 -14.69 11.65 -10.29
C TYR A 257 -15.22 11.61 -11.72
N GLU A 258 -14.30 11.48 -12.66
CA GLU A 258 -14.63 11.23 -14.05
C GLU A 258 -15.20 9.79 -14.16
N PRO A 259 -16.41 9.61 -14.75
CA PRO A 259 -17.09 8.31 -14.70
C PRO A 259 -16.32 7.19 -15.43
N ASP A 260 -15.64 7.54 -16.52
CA ASP A 260 -15.00 6.56 -17.41
C ASP A 260 -13.61 6.13 -16.91
N THR A 261 -12.91 6.97 -16.17
CA THR A 261 -11.53 6.73 -15.72
C THR A 261 -11.39 6.58 -14.20
N GLY A 262 -12.36 7.06 -13.43
CA GLY A 262 -12.29 7.12 -11.98
C GLY A 262 -11.30 8.17 -11.43
N LEU A 263 -10.74 9.03 -12.29
CA LEU A 263 -9.83 10.10 -11.88
C LEU A 263 -10.60 11.25 -11.22
N VAL A 264 -9.94 11.96 -10.30
CA VAL A 264 -10.53 13.11 -9.60
C VAL A 264 -10.71 14.26 -10.58
N GLN A 265 -11.95 14.55 -10.99
CA GLN A 265 -12.26 15.70 -11.84
C GLN A 265 -12.25 17.00 -11.02
N ARG A 266 -12.85 17.00 -9.83
CA ARG A 266 -12.89 18.16 -8.94
C ARG A 266 -12.88 17.73 -7.49
N GLN A 267 -12.13 18.44 -6.67
CA GLN A 267 -12.16 18.31 -5.20
C GLN A 267 -12.26 19.69 -4.57
N TRP A 268 -13.17 19.84 -3.61
CA TRP A 268 -13.35 21.11 -2.91
C TRP A 268 -13.68 20.92 -1.45
N ALA A 269 -13.38 21.96 -0.66
CA ALA A 269 -13.63 21.99 0.76
C ALA A 269 -14.25 23.33 1.16
N GLN A 270 -15.30 23.31 1.98
CA GLN A 270 -16.00 24.52 2.44
C GLN A 270 -16.58 24.36 3.84
N LYS A 271 -16.78 25.47 4.53
CA LYS A 271 -17.45 25.52 5.84
C LYS A 271 -18.87 26.08 5.68
N GLY A 272 -19.87 25.21 5.77
CA GLY A 272 -21.28 25.59 5.56
C GLY A 272 -21.49 26.18 4.16
N ALA A 273 -22.13 27.35 4.07
CA ALA A 273 -22.38 28.08 2.83
C ALA A 273 -21.30 29.15 2.51
N GLN A 274 -20.15 29.12 3.18
CA GLN A 274 -19.05 30.04 2.93
C GLN A 274 -18.35 29.72 1.61
N GLN A 275 -17.53 30.67 1.12
CA GLN A 275 -16.66 30.41 -0.03
C GLN A 275 -15.76 29.21 0.22
N PRO A 276 -15.45 28.42 -0.82
CA PRO A 276 -14.55 27.30 -0.70
C PRO A 276 -13.18 27.72 -0.15
N LEU A 277 -12.66 26.94 0.79
CA LEU A 277 -11.29 27.06 1.29
C LEU A 277 -10.27 26.51 0.26
N GLN A 278 -10.70 25.49 -0.48
CA GLN A 278 -9.95 24.82 -1.53
C GLN A 278 -10.94 24.40 -2.62
N ASP A 279 -10.58 24.51 -3.89
CA ASP A 279 -11.47 24.10 -4.99
C ASP A 279 -10.63 23.81 -6.26
N PHE A 280 -10.12 22.61 -6.38
CA PHE A 280 -9.27 22.15 -7.48
C PHE A 280 -10.08 21.43 -8.53
N GLU A 281 -10.02 21.90 -9.78
CA GLU A 281 -10.51 21.24 -10.97
C GLU A 281 -9.32 20.71 -11.78
N HIS A 282 -9.42 19.46 -12.25
CA HIS A 282 -8.38 18.75 -12.95
C HIS A 282 -8.84 18.44 -14.38
N GLU A 283 -7.96 18.70 -15.35
CA GLU A 283 -8.11 18.26 -16.73
C GLU A 283 -7.00 17.24 -17.05
N TYR A 284 -7.40 16.18 -17.73
CA TYR A 284 -6.50 15.08 -18.08
C TYR A 284 -6.39 14.91 -19.59
N ASP A 285 -5.30 14.34 -20.02
CA ASP A 285 -5.20 13.81 -21.37
C ASP A 285 -5.91 12.44 -21.47
N PRO A 286 -6.11 11.86 -22.68
CA PRO A 286 -6.81 10.59 -22.84
C PRO A 286 -6.19 9.38 -22.16
N VAL A 287 -4.93 9.46 -21.68
CA VAL A 287 -4.27 8.40 -20.93
C VAL A 287 -4.23 8.69 -19.43
N GLY A 288 -4.87 9.79 -18.98
CA GLY A 288 -5.01 10.13 -17.56
C GLY A 288 -3.87 10.96 -16.96
N ASN A 289 -3.00 11.58 -17.78
CA ASN A 289 -2.01 12.52 -17.25
C ASN A 289 -2.66 13.88 -17.00
N PRO A 290 -2.48 14.51 -15.82
CA PRO A 290 -2.96 15.86 -15.55
C PRO A 290 -2.33 16.87 -16.51
N THR A 291 -3.14 17.59 -17.29
CA THR A 291 -2.68 18.64 -18.21
C THR A 291 -2.89 20.02 -17.65
N ARG A 292 -3.90 20.16 -16.79
CA ARG A 292 -4.23 21.41 -16.13
C ARG A 292 -4.84 21.18 -14.74
N ILE A 293 -4.48 22.02 -13.80
CA ILE A 293 -5.14 22.11 -12.49
C ILE A 293 -5.47 23.57 -12.25
N LEU A 294 -6.76 23.86 -12.02
CA LEU A 294 -7.26 25.20 -11.72
C LEU A 294 -7.79 25.24 -10.30
N ASP A 295 -7.34 26.21 -9.52
CA ASP A 295 -7.87 26.49 -8.19
C ASP A 295 -8.90 27.61 -8.24
N HIS A 296 -10.17 27.26 -8.19
CA HIS A 296 -11.28 28.21 -8.16
C HIS A 296 -11.41 29.00 -6.84
N ALA A 297 -10.79 28.52 -5.77
CA ALA A 297 -10.72 29.24 -4.50
C ALA A 297 -9.61 30.30 -4.48
N PHE A 298 -8.70 30.28 -5.46
CA PHE A 298 -7.60 31.23 -5.56
C PHE A 298 -8.12 32.62 -5.95
N THR A 299 -7.80 33.63 -5.14
CA THR A 299 -8.11 35.03 -5.48
C THR A 299 -7.02 35.57 -6.41
N PRO A 300 -7.35 35.91 -7.68
CA PRO A 300 -6.35 36.44 -8.59
C PRO A 300 -5.63 37.65 -8.04
N SER A 301 -4.32 37.63 -8.11
CA SER A 301 -3.46 38.74 -7.68
C SER A 301 -2.72 39.34 -8.88
N HIS A 302 -2.32 40.59 -8.75
CA HIS A 302 -1.53 41.27 -9.76
C HIS A 302 -0.27 41.79 -9.08
N PHE A 303 0.87 41.38 -9.58
CA PHE A 303 2.17 41.81 -9.10
C PHE A 303 3.14 41.98 -10.28
N ALA A 304 3.93 43.08 -10.29
CA ALA A 304 4.94 43.37 -11.33
C ALA A 304 4.41 43.20 -12.78
N ASN A 305 3.20 43.70 -13.06
CA ASN A 305 2.48 43.57 -14.34
C ASN A 305 2.11 42.13 -14.77
N GLN A 306 2.16 41.17 -13.84
CA GLN A 306 1.68 39.82 -14.05
C GLN A 306 0.40 39.57 -13.27
N ARG A 307 -0.54 38.85 -13.91
CA ARG A 307 -1.71 38.30 -13.26
C ARG A 307 -1.41 36.86 -12.87
N VAL A 308 -1.63 36.54 -11.61
CA VAL A 308 -1.60 35.18 -11.10
C VAL A 308 -3.03 34.77 -10.80
N ASP A 309 -3.52 33.66 -11.38
CA ASP A 309 -4.94 33.25 -11.36
C ASP A 309 -5.18 31.82 -10.87
N GLY A 310 -4.18 31.21 -10.25
CA GLY A 310 -4.31 29.88 -9.65
C GLY A 310 -4.23 28.72 -10.66
N GLU A 311 -3.93 28.99 -11.93
CA GLU A 311 -3.78 27.98 -12.94
C GLU A 311 -2.38 27.35 -12.94
N ARG A 312 -2.33 26.02 -13.14
CA ARG A 312 -1.11 25.24 -13.34
C ARG A 312 -1.28 24.36 -14.55
N THR A 313 -0.33 24.36 -15.50
CA THR A 313 -0.38 23.55 -16.73
C THR A 313 0.84 22.67 -16.85
N PHE A 314 0.67 21.52 -17.49
CA PHE A 314 1.70 20.50 -17.57
C PHE A 314 1.76 19.89 -18.96
N SER A 315 2.97 19.52 -19.39
CA SER A 315 3.16 18.77 -20.64
C SER A 315 4.18 17.66 -20.47
N TYR A 316 4.02 16.63 -21.29
CA TYR A 316 4.73 15.37 -21.19
C TYR A 316 5.36 15.00 -22.52
N ASP A 317 6.44 14.21 -22.50
CA ASP A 317 6.97 13.55 -23.70
C ASP A 317 6.16 12.30 -24.08
N SER A 318 6.57 11.62 -25.14
CA SER A 318 5.89 10.39 -25.60
C SER A 318 6.02 9.20 -24.64
N LEU A 319 6.89 9.28 -23.64
CA LEU A 319 7.02 8.30 -22.56
C LEU A 319 6.30 8.75 -21.28
N TYR A 320 5.49 9.80 -21.38
CA TYR A 320 4.72 10.40 -20.29
C TYR A 320 5.58 10.99 -19.15
N ARG A 321 6.88 11.30 -19.40
CA ARG A 321 7.72 12.02 -18.44
C ARG A 321 7.39 13.51 -18.50
N LEU A 322 7.35 14.19 -17.36
CA LEU A 322 7.05 15.62 -17.28
C LEU A 322 8.17 16.44 -17.95
N ILE A 323 7.87 17.18 -19.00
CA ILE A 323 8.84 18.04 -19.73
C ILE A 323 8.63 19.52 -19.48
N SER A 324 7.42 19.94 -19.05
CA SER A 324 7.14 21.35 -18.75
C SER A 324 6.05 21.45 -17.68
N ALA A 325 6.19 22.45 -16.80
CA ALA A 325 5.18 22.80 -15.81
C ALA A 325 5.14 24.32 -15.63
N SER A 326 3.95 24.89 -15.66
CA SER A 326 3.71 26.29 -15.27
C SER A 326 2.94 26.34 -13.94
N GLY A 327 3.03 27.45 -13.26
CA GLY A 327 2.36 27.74 -12.01
C GLY A 327 2.82 29.08 -11.47
N TYR A 328 2.74 29.22 -10.16
CA TYR A 328 3.17 30.45 -9.47
C TYR A 328 3.97 30.09 -8.22
N ASP A 329 4.92 30.96 -7.88
CA ASP A 329 5.76 30.84 -6.71
C ASP A 329 6.02 32.21 -6.05
N ASP A 330 6.59 32.18 -4.85
CA ASP A 330 6.98 33.39 -4.11
C ASP A 330 8.50 33.64 -4.13
N ALA A 331 9.28 32.65 -4.46
CA ALA A 331 10.71 32.74 -4.68
C ALA A 331 11.18 31.68 -5.65
N ALA A 332 12.30 31.89 -6.32
CA ALA A 332 12.93 30.84 -7.12
C ALA A 332 13.31 29.65 -6.20
N PRO A 333 13.16 28.39 -6.70
CA PRO A 333 13.41 27.22 -5.87
C PRO A 333 14.82 27.26 -5.25
N GLY A 334 14.90 27.04 -3.95
CA GLY A 334 16.19 26.94 -3.24
C GLY A 334 17.05 25.80 -3.79
N ASP A 335 18.37 26.01 -3.84
CA ASP A 335 19.34 24.97 -4.22
C ASP A 335 19.96 24.30 -2.99
N ILE A 336 19.57 24.78 -1.81
CA ILE A 336 20.16 24.39 -0.53
C ILE A 336 19.15 23.49 0.20
N PRO A 337 19.60 22.35 0.74
CA PRO A 337 18.80 21.53 1.62
C PRO A 337 18.29 22.31 2.84
N GLY A 338 17.09 22.00 3.30
CA GLY A 338 16.51 22.58 4.51
C GLY A 338 14.99 22.70 4.44
N ARG A 339 14.35 22.92 5.59
CA ARG A 339 12.92 23.16 5.66
C ARG A 339 12.55 24.52 5.07
N PRO A 340 11.51 24.61 4.26
CA PRO A 340 10.99 25.88 3.77
C PRO A 340 10.40 26.69 4.92
N GLN A 341 10.55 28.01 4.84
CA GLN A 341 9.96 28.98 5.76
C GLN A 341 8.87 29.78 5.04
N PRO A 342 7.84 30.27 5.74
CA PRO A 342 6.85 31.16 5.16
C PRO A 342 7.48 32.41 4.54
N SER A 343 6.97 32.80 3.41
CA SER A 343 7.39 33.94 2.62
C SER A 343 6.25 34.96 2.48
N ASP A 344 6.49 36.09 1.82
CA ASP A 344 5.47 37.11 1.59
C ASP A 344 4.46 36.60 0.56
N PRO A 345 3.18 36.36 0.93
CA PRO A 345 2.18 35.89 0.00
C PRO A 345 1.85 36.86 -1.13
N ASN A 346 2.29 38.14 -1.01
CA ASN A 346 2.08 39.17 -2.03
C ASN A 346 3.13 39.13 -3.15
N ASP A 347 4.26 38.43 -2.98
CA ASP A 347 5.31 38.29 -4.02
C ASP A 347 5.11 37.05 -4.90
N ARG A 348 3.89 36.61 -5.10
CA ARG A 348 3.58 35.49 -6.00
C ARG A 348 3.70 35.91 -7.45
N ARG A 349 4.45 35.14 -8.25
CA ARG A 349 4.70 35.37 -9.66
C ARG A 349 4.57 34.06 -10.44
N ASN A 350 4.24 34.21 -11.72
CA ASN A 350 4.18 33.04 -12.60
C ASN A 350 5.59 32.52 -12.89
N TYR A 351 5.70 31.20 -12.93
CA TYR A 351 6.91 30.50 -13.36
C TYR A 351 6.63 29.55 -14.52
N LEU A 352 7.70 29.20 -15.23
CA LEU A 352 7.73 28.08 -16.17
C LEU A 352 8.97 27.23 -15.86
N GLN A 353 8.75 25.96 -15.59
CA GLN A 353 9.81 24.96 -15.46
C GLN A 353 9.86 24.06 -16.69
N THR A 354 11.08 23.77 -17.17
CA THR A 354 11.30 22.77 -18.24
C THR A 354 12.33 21.76 -17.80
N TYR A 355 12.10 20.50 -18.16
CA TYR A 355 12.85 19.34 -17.71
C TYR A 355 13.45 18.60 -18.92
N ARG A 356 14.73 18.17 -18.81
CA ARG A 356 15.39 17.35 -19.81
C ARG A 356 15.97 16.10 -19.19
N TYR A 357 15.81 15.00 -19.88
CA TYR A 357 16.22 13.68 -19.42
C TYR A 357 17.17 13.04 -20.41
N ASP A 358 18.08 12.18 -19.90
CA ASP A 358 18.85 11.27 -20.73
C ASP A 358 18.03 10.04 -21.14
N HIS A 359 18.64 9.12 -21.89
CA HIS A 359 18.00 7.88 -22.36
C HIS A 359 17.68 6.89 -21.24
N GLY A 360 18.36 6.97 -20.09
CA GLY A 360 18.06 6.19 -18.88
C GLY A 360 17.00 6.83 -18.00
N GLY A 361 16.41 7.97 -18.40
CA GLY A 361 15.42 8.70 -17.60
C GLY A 361 16.02 9.49 -16.46
N ASN A 362 17.33 9.74 -16.43
CA ASN A 362 17.90 10.65 -15.44
C ASN A 362 17.61 12.10 -15.83
N LEU A 363 17.12 12.92 -14.87
CA LEU A 363 16.98 14.35 -15.07
C LEU A 363 18.38 14.96 -15.19
N THR A 364 18.68 15.55 -16.36
CA THR A 364 19.99 16.17 -16.65
C THR A 364 19.96 17.68 -16.52
N GLN A 365 18.78 18.29 -16.75
CA GLN A 365 18.62 19.74 -16.69
C GLN A 365 17.21 20.13 -16.23
N LEU A 366 17.14 21.07 -15.30
CA LEU A 366 15.93 21.82 -14.95
C LEU A 366 16.20 23.30 -15.22
N CYS A 367 15.40 23.93 -16.09
CA CYS A 367 15.38 25.40 -16.25
C CYS A 367 14.11 25.93 -15.60
N HIS A 368 14.25 26.86 -14.68
CA HIS A 368 13.18 27.58 -14.01
C HIS A 368 13.21 29.04 -14.47
N VAL A 369 12.15 29.49 -15.12
CA VAL A 369 12.00 30.87 -15.60
C VAL A 369 10.97 31.58 -14.72
N ARG A 370 11.39 32.68 -14.12
CA ARG A 370 10.57 33.61 -13.34
C ARG A 370 10.95 35.03 -13.72
N ASP A 371 9.97 35.86 -14.04
CA ASP A 371 10.22 37.26 -14.51
C ASP A 371 11.17 37.37 -15.71
N GLY A 372 11.16 36.39 -16.60
CA GLY A 372 12.07 36.35 -17.75
C GLY A 372 13.50 35.88 -17.42
N ALA A 373 13.86 35.74 -16.14
CA ALA A 373 15.16 35.23 -15.73
C ALA A 373 15.11 33.69 -15.66
N CYS A 374 16.03 33.01 -16.37
CA CYS A 374 16.19 31.57 -16.31
C CYS A 374 17.28 31.18 -15.31
N GLN A 375 16.91 30.34 -14.35
CA GLN A 375 17.85 29.64 -13.47
C GLN A 375 17.96 28.19 -13.96
N THR A 376 19.12 27.85 -14.49
CA THR A 376 19.39 26.48 -14.97
C THR A 376 20.14 25.68 -13.91
N ARG A 377 19.63 24.49 -13.66
CA ARG A 377 20.24 23.49 -12.77
C ARG A 377 20.64 22.28 -13.58
N LEU A 378 21.89 21.93 -13.50
CA LEU A 378 22.47 20.81 -14.20
C LEU A 378 22.74 19.64 -13.26
N MET A 379 22.57 18.43 -13.76
CA MET A 379 22.98 17.19 -13.11
C MET A 379 24.03 16.50 -13.97
N ARG A 380 25.09 16.04 -13.35
CA ARG A 380 26.03 15.09 -13.97
C ARG A 380 25.63 13.69 -13.56
N ILE A 381 25.50 12.83 -14.58
CA ILE A 381 25.18 11.43 -14.41
C ILE A 381 26.42 10.62 -14.75
N ASP A 382 26.71 9.61 -13.93
CA ASP A 382 27.81 8.67 -14.18
C ASP A 382 27.61 7.94 -15.51
N ALA A 383 28.68 7.82 -16.29
CA ALA A 383 28.64 7.14 -17.59
C ALA A 383 28.36 5.62 -17.47
N ALA A 384 28.68 5.02 -16.32
CA ALA A 384 28.58 3.58 -16.08
C ALA A 384 27.38 3.17 -15.21
N SER A 385 26.69 4.13 -14.59
CA SER A 385 25.55 3.87 -13.70
C SER A 385 24.52 5.00 -13.78
N ASN A 386 23.40 4.89 -13.05
CA ASN A 386 22.41 5.95 -12.92
C ASN A 386 22.68 6.87 -11.70
N ARG A 387 23.86 6.80 -11.09
CA ARG A 387 24.28 7.73 -10.04
C ARG A 387 24.36 9.14 -10.62
N GLY A 388 23.89 10.13 -9.87
CA GLY A 388 23.88 11.52 -10.37
C GLY A 388 23.94 12.52 -9.25
N VAL A 389 24.64 13.62 -9.49
CA VAL A 389 24.82 14.71 -8.54
C VAL A 389 24.59 16.07 -9.21
N ARG A 390 24.25 17.07 -8.40
CA ARG A 390 24.19 18.46 -8.86
C ARG A 390 25.58 18.90 -9.32
N TRP A 391 25.60 19.61 -10.43
CA TRP A 391 26.84 20.11 -11.03
C TRP A 391 26.59 21.50 -11.61
N LYS A 392 27.59 22.39 -11.47
CA LYS A 392 27.58 23.72 -12.10
C LYS A 392 28.63 23.78 -13.19
N GLU A 393 28.38 24.58 -14.23
CA GLU A 393 29.35 24.78 -15.29
C GLU A 393 30.62 25.41 -14.73
N GLY A 394 31.77 24.77 -15.03
CA GLY A 394 33.10 25.15 -14.47
C GLY A 394 33.52 24.34 -13.25
N ASP A 395 32.60 23.58 -12.61
CA ASP A 395 32.99 22.66 -11.54
C ASP A 395 33.83 21.49 -12.10
N PRO A 396 34.74 20.90 -11.30
CA PRO A 396 35.46 19.70 -11.70
C PRO A 396 34.48 18.55 -11.95
N ALA A 397 34.87 17.59 -12.77
CA ALA A 397 34.07 16.38 -12.99
C ALA A 397 33.88 15.63 -11.68
N PRO A 398 32.63 15.20 -11.34
CA PRO A 398 32.38 14.46 -10.11
C PRO A 398 33.09 13.10 -10.11
N ASP A 399 33.69 12.75 -8.98
CA ASP A 399 34.18 11.40 -8.70
C ASP A 399 33.05 10.60 -8.01
N PHE A 400 32.32 9.82 -8.80
CA PHE A 400 31.16 9.08 -8.33
C PHE A 400 31.51 7.96 -7.32
N ASP A 401 32.74 7.45 -7.33
CA ASP A 401 33.19 6.43 -6.37
C ASP A 401 33.50 7.03 -4.99
N GLN A 402 33.74 8.33 -4.92
CA GLN A 402 33.83 9.06 -3.64
C GLN A 402 32.50 9.62 -3.18
N LEU A 403 31.62 9.99 -4.11
CA LEU A 403 30.33 10.61 -3.78
C LEU A 403 29.25 9.59 -3.41
N PHE A 404 29.42 8.34 -3.82
CA PHE A 404 28.51 7.26 -3.49
C PHE A 404 29.26 6.09 -2.86
N ASP A 405 28.60 5.41 -1.92
CA ASP A 405 29.14 4.14 -1.44
C ASP A 405 28.95 3.01 -2.50
N ARG A 406 29.46 1.81 -2.20
CA ARG A 406 29.39 0.67 -3.11
C ARG A 406 28.00 0.09 -3.31
N HIS A 407 26.99 0.55 -2.53
CA HIS A 407 25.58 0.20 -2.69
C HIS A 407 24.78 1.30 -3.42
N GLY A 408 25.46 2.38 -3.85
CA GLY A 408 24.82 3.50 -4.52
C GLY A 408 24.14 4.50 -3.59
N ASN A 409 24.47 4.49 -2.31
CA ASN A 409 24.00 5.48 -1.37
C ASN A 409 24.83 6.75 -1.49
N LEU A 410 24.16 7.92 -1.63
CA LEU A 410 24.84 9.22 -1.67
C LEU A 410 25.51 9.51 -0.32
N MET A 411 26.75 9.97 -0.31
CA MET A 411 27.54 10.18 0.91
C MET A 411 27.51 11.60 1.44
N ALA A 412 27.04 12.57 0.67
CA ALA A 412 26.87 13.96 1.10
C ALA A 412 25.79 14.66 0.26
N LEU A 413 24.97 15.51 0.89
CA LEU A 413 24.00 16.38 0.18
C LEU A 413 24.70 17.52 -0.54
N GLN A 414 25.69 18.10 0.14
CA GLN A 414 26.63 19.12 -0.35
C GLN A 414 27.88 19.11 0.53
N PRO A 415 28.97 19.82 0.16
CA PRO A 415 30.17 19.89 0.99
C PRO A 415 29.82 20.26 2.44
N GLY A 416 30.29 19.46 3.41
CA GLY A 416 30.05 19.65 4.85
C GLY A 416 28.71 19.03 5.35
N GLN A 417 27.84 18.55 4.48
CA GLN A 417 26.61 17.85 4.87
C GLN A 417 26.72 16.35 4.55
N ILE A 418 27.37 15.65 5.45
CA ILE A 418 27.69 14.23 5.28
C ILE A 418 26.49 13.35 5.61
N LEU A 419 26.26 12.34 4.78
CA LEU A 419 25.27 11.27 5.00
C LEU A 419 25.99 10.00 5.48
N ARG A 420 25.49 9.40 6.54
CA ARG A 420 26.00 8.11 7.03
C ARG A 420 24.91 7.05 6.92
N TRP A 421 25.27 5.93 6.35
CA TRP A 421 24.36 4.80 6.12
C TRP A 421 24.78 3.60 6.96
N ASP A 422 23.80 2.92 7.55
CA ASP A 422 24.04 1.68 8.31
C ASP A 422 24.31 0.49 7.37
N ALA A 423 24.53 -0.69 7.95
CA ALA A 423 24.76 -1.92 7.19
C ALA A 423 23.54 -2.36 6.36
N ARG A 424 22.34 -1.85 6.64
CA ARG A 424 21.06 -2.19 5.98
C ARG A 424 20.65 -1.19 4.90
N ASP A 425 21.55 -0.27 4.52
CA ASP A 425 21.27 0.82 3.60
C ASP A 425 20.22 1.84 4.14
N GLN A 426 20.07 1.92 5.47
CA GLN A 426 19.23 2.90 6.12
C GLN A 426 20.06 4.13 6.50
N LEU A 427 19.52 5.33 6.29
CA LEU A 427 20.19 6.59 6.64
C LEU A 427 20.30 6.69 8.17
N ALA A 428 21.50 6.57 8.70
CA ALA A 428 21.76 6.62 10.14
C ALA A 428 21.92 8.05 10.66
N SER A 429 22.53 8.93 9.88
CA SER A 429 22.66 10.36 10.25
C SER A 429 22.89 11.28 9.05
N VAL A 430 22.53 12.55 9.26
CA VAL A 430 22.79 13.67 8.35
C VAL A 430 23.49 14.77 9.12
N THR A 431 24.73 15.14 8.75
CA THR A 431 25.38 16.36 9.23
C THR A 431 24.69 17.55 8.57
N LEU A 432 24.18 18.48 9.36
CA LEU A 432 23.54 19.72 8.90
C LEU A 432 24.51 20.87 8.81
N LEU A 433 25.38 21.00 9.81
CA LEU A 433 26.44 22.01 9.88
C LEU A 433 27.69 21.35 10.45
N GLN A 434 28.72 21.28 9.63
CA GLN A 434 30.06 20.85 10.06
C GLN A 434 30.80 21.98 10.69
N ARG A 435 31.42 21.74 11.84
CA ARG A 435 32.24 22.73 12.56
C ARG A 435 33.72 22.36 12.57
N GLU A 436 34.60 23.32 12.37
CA GLU A 436 36.04 23.07 12.48
C GLU A 436 36.45 22.70 13.92
N ASN A 437 35.82 23.33 14.90
CA ASN A 437 36.10 23.10 16.32
C ASN A 437 34.77 22.85 17.06
N GLY A 438 34.55 21.63 17.55
CA GLY A 438 33.38 21.26 18.31
C GLY A 438 32.56 20.14 17.67
N ALA A 439 31.38 19.88 18.21
CA ALA A 439 30.45 18.90 17.67
C ALA A 439 29.59 19.50 16.56
N ASP A 440 29.31 18.73 15.54
CA ASP A 440 28.49 19.09 14.38
C ASP A 440 26.99 19.13 14.74
N ASP A 441 26.24 20.03 14.09
CA ASP A 441 24.79 19.93 14.10
C ASP A 441 24.38 18.76 13.18
N ALA A 442 23.56 17.85 13.70
CA ALA A 442 23.21 16.64 12.95
C ALA A 442 21.84 16.08 13.32
N GLU A 443 21.22 15.37 12.37
CA GLU A 443 20.09 14.47 12.63
C GLU A 443 20.57 13.02 12.70
N PHE A 444 19.98 12.25 13.61
CA PHE A 444 20.23 10.82 13.83
C PHE A 444 18.91 10.05 13.75
N TYR A 445 18.96 8.84 13.19
CA TYR A 445 17.80 8.01 12.97
C TYR A 445 18.05 6.57 13.44
N HIS A 446 17.04 5.95 14.04
CA HIS A 446 17.04 4.53 14.37
C HIS A 446 15.82 3.84 13.78
N TYR A 447 16.01 2.61 13.36
CA TYR A 447 15.00 1.84 12.66
C TYR A 447 14.76 0.50 13.36
N SER A 448 13.53 0.01 13.23
CA SER A 448 13.13 -1.33 13.61
C SER A 448 12.49 -1.99 12.40
N GLN A 449 13.05 -3.08 11.92
CA GLN A 449 12.60 -3.79 10.72
C GLN A 449 12.32 -2.89 9.50
N GLY A 450 13.19 -1.94 9.26
CA GLY A 450 13.08 -1.02 8.13
C GLY A 450 12.23 0.23 8.36
N VAL A 451 11.50 0.30 9.48
CA VAL A 451 10.67 1.45 9.83
C VAL A 451 11.38 2.35 10.84
N ARG A 452 11.40 3.66 10.58
CA ARG A 452 11.98 4.63 11.52
C ARG A 452 11.15 4.70 12.80
N VAL A 453 11.80 4.43 13.93
CA VAL A 453 11.16 4.45 15.26
C VAL A 453 11.68 5.57 16.16
N TYR A 454 12.82 6.17 15.80
CA TYR A 454 13.42 7.26 16.56
C TYR A 454 14.15 8.22 15.63
N LYS A 455 14.05 9.51 15.95
CA LYS A 455 14.79 10.60 15.33
C LYS A 455 15.28 11.57 16.38
N ARG A 456 16.50 12.09 16.21
CA ARG A 456 17.05 13.13 17.07
C ARG A 456 17.81 14.14 16.24
N HIS A 457 17.55 15.42 16.49
CA HIS A 457 18.27 16.56 15.94
C HIS A 457 19.04 17.24 17.06
N ASP A 458 20.35 17.28 16.94
CA ASP A 458 21.25 17.98 17.84
C ASP A 458 21.77 19.24 17.18
N THR A 459 21.77 20.35 17.91
CA THR A 459 22.42 21.63 17.54
C THR A 459 23.28 22.13 18.68
N TYR A 460 24.33 22.90 18.34
CA TYR A 460 25.27 23.38 19.32
C TYR A 460 25.41 24.89 19.26
N ASN A 461 25.34 25.55 20.41
CA ASN A 461 25.70 26.95 20.59
C ASN A 461 26.92 27.01 21.50
N GLY A 462 28.12 27.15 20.92
CA GLY A 462 29.39 26.93 21.63
C GLY A 462 29.46 25.48 22.13
N SER A 463 29.60 25.30 23.44
CA SER A 463 29.63 24.01 24.10
C SER A 463 28.23 23.49 24.55
N THR A 464 27.22 24.35 24.46
CA THR A 464 25.86 23.98 24.87
C THR A 464 25.17 23.19 23.78
N ARG A 465 24.72 21.98 24.09
CA ARG A 465 23.96 21.13 23.22
C ARG A 465 22.46 21.37 23.41
N HIS A 466 21.80 21.63 22.32
CA HIS A 466 20.33 21.65 22.23
C HIS A 466 19.88 20.43 21.47
N PHE A 467 18.74 19.84 21.83
CA PHE A 467 18.21 18.71 21.11
C PHE A 467 16.70 18.77 20.92
N HIS A 468 16.26 18.09 19.85
CA HIS A 468 14.89 17.77 19.59
C HIS A 468 14.80 16.27 19.21
N GLU A 469 14.12 15.48 19.99
CA GLU A 469 13.92 14.06 19.71
C GLU A 469 12.46 13.71 19.44
N VAL A 470 12.25 12.67 18.63
CA VAL A 470 10.94 12.13 18.28
C VAL A 470 10.98 10.63 18.39
N ARG A 471 10.03 10.04 19.12
CA ARG A 471 9.74 8.61 19.13
C ARG A 471 8.48 8.34 18.35
N TYR A 472 8.56 7.44 17.40
CA TYR A 472 7.44 7.03 16.56
C TYR A 472 6.83 5.75 17.12
N LEU A 473 5.55 5.83 17.47
CA LEU A 473 4.75 4.76 18.03
C LEU A 473 3.45 4.65 17.22
N PRO A 474 2.73 3.54 17.29
CA PRO A 474 1.49 3.40 16.53
C PRO A 474 0.44 4.47 16.86
N GLY A 475 0.20 5.37 15.90
CA GLY A 475 -0.75 6.47 16.04
C GLY A 475 -0.27 7.65 16.89
N LEU A 476 0.97 7.63 17.39
CA LEU A 476 1.51 8.63 18.32
C LEU A 476 2.98 8.94 18.01
N GLU A 477 3.34 10.22 17.96
CA GLU A 477 4.71 10.67 18.06
C GLU A 477 4.91 11.35 19.41
N ILE A 478 5.96 10.98 20.13
CA ILE A 478 6.37 11.67 21.36
C ILE A 478 7.57 12.52 21.04
N ARG A 479 7.38 13.82 21.11
CA ARG A 479 8.43 14.83 20.82
C ARG A 479 8.89 15.48 22.10
N SER A 480 10.21 15.60 22.28
CA SER A 480 10.83 16.21 23.45
C SER A 480 11.94 17.16 23.01
N LYS A 481 12.06 18.32 23.67
CA LYS A 481 13.15 19.26 23.50
C LYS A 481 13.86 19.50 24.84
N ASP A 482 15.09 19.97 24.79
CA ASP A 482 15.89 20.32 25.98
C ASP A 482 15.31 21.49 26.80
N ASN A 483 14.43 22.31 26.23
CA ASN A 483 13.69 23.38 26.92
C ASN A 483 12.49 22.88 27.75
N ALA A 484 12.43 21.59 28.07
CA ALA A 484 11.36 20.91 28.77
C ALA A 484 10.03 20.82 28.00
N GLU A 485 10.01 21.10 26.69
CA GLU A 485 8.85 20.84 25.85
C GLU A 485 8.64 19.33 25.70
N GLN A 486 7.44 18.87 26.06
CA GLN A 486 6.98 17.50 25.82
C GLN A 486 5.63 17.55 25.10
N LEU A 487 5.60 17.00 23.90
CA LEU A 487 4.46 17.05 22.99
C LEU A 487 4.09 15.66 22.50
N HIS A 488 2.84 15.28 22.65
CA HIS A 488 2.22 14.15 21.98
C HIS A 488 1.58 14.62 20.67
N VAL A 489 2.01 14.07 19.56
CA VAL A 489 1.42 14.30 18.23
C VAL A 489 0.61 13.06 17.87
N ILE A 490 -0.71 13.16 18.04
CA ILE A 490 -1.64 12.04 17.84
C ILE A 490 -2.12 12.08 16.41
N SER A 491 -1.84 11.02 15.65
CA SER A 491 -2.22 10.89 14.23
C SER A 491 -3.57 10.21 14.07
N LEU A 492 -4.47 10.83 13.32
CA LEU A 492 -5.86 10.43 13.13
C LEU A 492 -6.14 10.35 11.63
N ALA A 493 -6.15 9.13 11.07
CA ALA A 493 -6.39 8.90 9.66
C ALA A 493 -7.89 8.87 9.35
N THR A 494 -8.37 9.78 8.52
CA THR A 494 -9.79 9.88 8.14
C THR A 494 -10.12 9.29 6.77
N GLY A 495 -9.17 8.57 6.16
CA GLY A 495 -9.33 7.96 4.84
C GLY A 495 -9.07 8.92 3.66
N GLY A 496 -9.40 10.19 3.75
CA GLY A 496 -9.16 11.20 2.70
C GLY A 496 -8.30 12.37 3.16
N ALA A 497 -7.98 12.44 4.46
CA ALA A 497 -7.16 13.47 5.07
C ALA A 497 -6.42 12.93 6.29
N HIS A 498 -5.41 13.65 6.70
CA HIS A 498 -4.80 13.50 8.00
C HIS A 498 -5.37 14.55 8.96
N VAL A 499 -5.68 14.15 10.18
CA VAL A 499 -5.92 15.06 11.28
C VAL A 499 -4.87 14.76 12.34
N VAL A 500 -4.26 15.79 12.89
CA VAL A 500 -3.24 15.66 13.93
C VAL A 500 -3.71 16.41 15.16
N CYS A 501 -3.62 15.80 16.33
CA CYS A 501 -3.83 16.49 17.60
C CYS A 501 -2.47 16.76 18.26
N LEU A 502 -2.17 18.02 18.50
CA LEU A 502 -1.01 18.43 19.28
C LEU A 502 -1.43 18.57 20.76
N HIS A 503 -0.95 17.67 21.61
CA HIS A 503 -1.25 17.61 23.03
C HIS A 503 0.05 17.80 23.82
N TRP A 504 0.23 19.00 24.43
CA TRP A 504 1.41 19.28 25.24
C TRP A 504 1.25 18.78 26.65
N LEU A 505 2.19 18.00 27.12
CA LEU A 505 2.32 17.62 28.51
C LEU A 505 3.04 18.71 29.32
N SER A 506 4.01 19.41 28.69
CA SER A 506 4.74 20.54 29.27
C SER A 506 5.36 21.40 28.19
N GLY A 507 5.75 22.64 28.54
CA GLY A 507 6.54 23.53 27.67
C GLY A 507 5.80 24.03 26.45
N LYS A 508 4.46 24.08 26.47
CA LYS A 508 3.65 24.59 25.34
C LYS A 508 4.07 26.02 24.97
N PRO A 509 4.36 26.33 23.69
CA PRO A 509 4.70 27.67 23.28
C PRO A 509 3.50 28.64 23.42
N PRO A 510 3.75 29.91 23.69
CA PRO A 510 2.70 30.91 23.72
C PRO A 510 2.07 31.11 22.35
N GLY A 511 0.77 31.40 22.32
CA GLY A 511 0.03 31.65 21.09
C GLY A 511 -0.51 30.42 20.38
N VAL A 512 -0.15 29.20 20.81
CA VAL A 512 -0.73 27.95 20.30
C VAL A 512 -1.84 27.47 21.23
N ALA A 513 -2.95 27.00 20.66
CA ALA A 513 -4.09 26.48 21.42
C ALA A 513 -3.74 25.19 22.16
N ASP A 514 -4.37 24.95 23.32
CA ASP A 514 -4.27 23.66 24.00
C ASP A 514 -4.99 22.57 23.20
N ASN A 515 -4.41 21.38 23.13
CA ASN A 515 -4.97 20.23 22.44
C ASN A 515 -5.42 20.58 21.01
N GLN A 516 -4.52 21.25 20.27
CA GLN A 516 -4.83 21.77 18.94
C GLN A 516 -5.04 20.64 17.93
N LEU A 517 -6.27 20.49 17.43
CA LEU A 517 -6.53 19.65 16.27
C LEU A 517 -6.20 20.42 15.00
N ARG A 518 -5.42 19.80 14.14
CA ARG A 518 -5.04 20.29 12.81
C ARG A 518 -5.65 19.40 11.75
N TYR A 519 -6.55 19.95 10.98
CA TYR A 519 -7.23 19.28 9.86
C TYR A 519 -6.52 19.64 8.57
N THR A 520 -6.01 18.62 7.85
CA THR A 520 -5.34 18.87 6.58
C THR A 520 -6.32 18.86 5.42
N LEU A 521 -6.16 19.77 4.47
CA LEU A 521 -6.72 19.69 3.13
C LEU A 521 -5.58 19.30 2.18
N ASN A 522 -5.77 18.20 1.48
CA ASN A 522 -4.74 17.61 0.62
C ASN A 522 -5.07 17.85 -0.86
N ASP A 523 -4.05 17.81 -1.72
CA ASP A 523 -4.23 17.69 -3.17
C ASP A 523 -4.53 16.22 -3.57
N HIS A 524 -4.62 15.95 -4.87
CA HIS A 524 -4.88 14.63 -5.44
C HIS A 524 -3.73 13.62 -5.21
N LEU A 525 -2.53 14.09 -4.88
CA LEU A 525 -1.36 13.27 -4.53
C LEU A 525 -1.25 13.00 -3.02
N GLY A 526 -2.18 13.54 -2.21
CA GLY A 526 -2.12 13.47 -0.76
C GLY A 526 -1.20 14.51 -0.11
N SER A 527 -0.67 15.49 -0.86
CA SER A 527 0.19 16.55 -0.32
C SER A 527 -0.64 17.49 0.56
N CYS A 528 -0.12 17.85 1.73
CA CYS A 528 -0.78 18.75 2.67
C CYS A 528 -0.72 20.20 2.17
N VAL A 529 -1.79 20.65 1.50
CA VAL A 529 -1.91 22.01 0.97
C VAL A 529 -2.28 23.01 2.06
N MET A 530 -3.26 22.69 2.91
CA MET A 530 -3.68 23.55 4.02
C MET A 530 -3.74 22.79 5.34
N GLU A 531 -3.46 23.48 6.42
CA GLU A 531 -3.80 23.07 7.77
C GLU A 531 -4.83 24.06 8.36
N LEU A 532 -5.88 23.52 8.96
CA LEU A 532 -6.97 24.27 9.61
C LEU A 532 -7.07 23.87 11.07
N ASP A 533 -7.41 24.80 11.95
CA ASP A 533 -7.66 24.52 13.36
C ASP A 533 -9.09 23.96 13.63
N GLN A 534 -9.43 23.78 14.90
CA GLN A 534 -10.75 23.31 15.35
C GLN A 534 -11.91 24.22 14.93
N GLN A 535 -11.64 25.50 14.68
CA GLN A 535 -12.63 26.50 14.25
C GLN A 535 -12.63 26.68 12.72
N ALA A 536 -11.84 25.84 11.99
CA ALA A 536 -11.59 25.95 10.56
C ALA A 536 -10.88 27.25 10.15
N ARG A 537 -10.08 27.85 11.04
CA ARG A 537 -9.21 28.98 10.70
C ARG A 537 -7.90 28.44 10.11
N LEU A 538 -7.38 29.14 9.13
CA LEU A 538 -6.14 28.78 8.46
C LEU A 538 -4.94 28.85 9.44
N ILE A 539 -4.16 27.77 9.52
CA ILE A 539 -2.87 27.70 10.20
C ILE A 539 -1.76 27.92 9.19
N SER A 540 -1.74 27.09 8.14
CA SER A 540 -0.74 27.17 7.07
C SER A 540 -1.35 26.85 5.71
N HIS A 541 -0.77 27.42 4.65
CA HIS A 541 -1.13 27.18 3.27
C HIS A 541 0.15 27.06 2.44
N GLU A 542 0.34 25.95 1.72
CA GLU A 542 1.58 25.62 1.02
C GLU A 542 1.28 25.05 -0.38
N GLY A 543 2.02 25.52 -1.37
CA GLY A 543 1.99 24.99 -2.72
C GLY A 543 3.33 24.37 -3.09
N TYR A 544 3.26 23.34 -3.95
CA TYR A 544 4.43 22.55 -4.32
C TYR A 544 4.74 22.67 -5.82
N TYR A 545 6.02 22.67 -6.16
CA TYR A 545 6.49 22.36 -7.49
C TYR A 545 6.17 20.89 -7.82
N PRO A 546 6.12 20.49 -9.08
CA PRO A 546 5.75 19.13 -9.48
C PRO A 546 6.53 18.03 -8.74
N PHE A 547 7.81 18.22 -8.50
CA PHE A 547 8.68 17.27 -7.81
C PHE A 547 8.75 17.50 -6.28
N GLY A 548 7.80 18.22 -5.69
CA GLY A 548 7.56 18.25 -4.26
C GLY A 548 8.39 19.26 -3.46
N ALA A 549 9.24 20.07 -4.09
CA ALA A 549 9.80 21.22 -3.42
C ALA A 549 8.72 22.30 -3.21
N THR A 550 8.79 23.07 -2.11
CA THR A 550 7.83 24.12 -1.83
C THR A 550 7.99 25.27 -2.83
N ALA A 551 6.90 25.63 -3.50
CA ALA A 551 6.84 26.73 -4.43
C ALA A 551 6.49 28.05 -3.72
N TRP A 552 5.62 27.97 -2.72
CA TRP A 552 5.22 29.10 -1.88
C TRP A 552 4.61 28.59 -0.57
N MET A 553 4.72 29.39 0.47
CA MET A 553 4.16 29.05 1.76
C MET A 553 3.72 30.30 2.52
N SER A 554 2.50 30.31 3.01
CA SER A 554 1.99 31.32 3.93
C SER A 554 1.47 30.69 5.21
N ALA A 555 1.60 31.42 6.33
CA ALA A 555 1.11 30.97 7.63
C ALA A 555 0.77 32.18 8.50
N ASN A 556 -0.14 31.97 9.45
CA ASN A 556 -0.51 33.00 10.42
C ASN A 556 0.55 33.18 11.49
N SER A 557 1.32 32.13 11.79
CA SER A 557 2.32 32.14 12.85
C SER A 557 3.51 31.25 12.46
N ALA A 558 4.73 31.76 12.53
CA ALA A 558 5.95 31.01 12.35
C ALA A 558 6.08 29.87 13.39
N VAL A 559 5.62 30.11 14.63
CA VAL A 559 5.64 29.12 15.71
C VAL A 559 4.75 27.93 15.37
N GLU A 560 3.58 28.15 14.75
CA GLU A 560 2.69 27.06 14.38
C GLU A 560 3.24 26.23 13.20
N VAL A 561 4.02 26.86 12.30
CA VAL A 561 4.65 26.17 11.16
C VAL A 561 5.74 25.20 11.59
N ASP A 562 6.44 25.45 12.70
CA ASP A 562 7.45 24.52 13.22
C ASP A 562 6.89 23.13 13.53
N TYR A 563 5.60 23.05 13.77
CA TYR A 563 4.89 21.77 14.01
C TYR A 563 4.31 21.12 12.74
N LYS A 564 4.44 21.79 11.58
CA LYS A 564 4.06 21.20 10.30
C LYS A 564 5.19 20.31 9.78
N THR A 565 4.98 19.00 9.83
CA THR A 565 5.98 18.02 9.36
C THR A 565 5.52 17.28 8.11
N LEU A 566 4.22 16.99 7.99
CA LEU A 566 3.64 16.34 6.81
C LEU A 566 3.45 17.37 5.69
N ARG A 567 4.02 17.08 4.50
CA ARG A 567 4.00 17.99 3.35
C ARG A 567 3.66 17.27 2.07
N TYR A 568 4.53 17.34 1.05
CA TYR A 568 4.32 16.69 -0.26
C TYR A 568 4.06 15.17 -0.12
N SER A 569 3.08 14.67 -0.88
CA SER A 569 2.62 13.26 -0.84
C SER A 569 2.31 12.74 0.57
N GLY A 570 1.95 13.63 1.51
CA GLY A 570 1.69 13.28 2.90
C GLY A 570 2.91 12.76 3.68
N LYS A 571 4.12 13.03 3.18
CA LYS A 571 5.37 12.55 3.79
C LYS A 571 5.95 13.56 4.76
N GLU A 572 6.66 13.04 5.77
CA GLU A 572 7.39 13.88 6.72
C GLU A 572 8.64 14.45 6.07
N MET A 573 8.84 15.78 6.22
CA MET A 573 10.06 16.44 5.86
C MET A 573 10.92 16.67 7.10
N ASP A 574 12.14 16.15 7.09
CA ASP A 574 13.12 16.35 8.14
C ASP A 574 13.77 17.74 8.09
N VAL A 575 14.56 18.12 9.10
CA VAL A 575 15.24 19.42 9.15
C VAL A 575 16.23 19.56 8.00
N SER A 576 16.82 18.45 7.58
CA SER A 576 17.67 18.36 6.38
C SER A 576 16.97 18.73 5.08
N GLY A 577 15.63 18.85 5.07
CA GLY A 577 14.81 19.05 3.88
C GLY A 577 14.50 17.78 3.10
N LEU A 578 14.96 16.62 3.57
CA LEU A 578 14.68 15.34 2.99
C LEU A 578 13.27 14.85 3.36
N TYR A 579 12.58 14.23 2.41
CA TYR A 579 11.36 13.51 2.69
C TYR A 579 11.64 12.06 3.05
N TYR A 580 11.08 11.59 4.16
CA TYR A 580 11.12 10.19 4.57
C TYR A 580 9.96 9.41 3.96
N TYR A 581 10.26 8.46 3.07
CA TYR A 581 9.25 7.63 2.41
C TYR A 581 9.14 6.20 2.98
N GLY A 582 9.93 5.86 3.98
CA GLY A 582 10.04 4.51 4.54
C GLY A 582 11.36 3.85 4.12
N ALA A 583 11.38 3.14 3.00
CA ALA A 583 12.58 2.47 2.53
C ALA A 583 13.67 3.42 2.02
N ARG A 584 13.32 4.61 1.55
CA ARG A 584 14.25 5.59 0.98
C ARG A 584 13.97 7.02 1.46
N TYR A 585 15.00 7.88 1.28
CA TYR A 585 14.90 9.32 1.43
C TYR A 585 14.93 10.02 0.07
N TYR A 586 14.02 10.98 -0.09
CA TYR A 586 13.84 11.74 -1.31
C TYR A 586 14.34 13.19 -1.14
N ALA A 587 15.15 13.66 -2.09
CA ALA A 587 15.62 15.04 -2.13
C ALA A 587 14.85 15.85 -3.19
N PRO A 588 13.88 16.70 -2.81
CA PRO A 588 13.04 17.40 -3.77
C PRO A 588 13.83 18.41 -4.63
N TRP A 589 14.94 18.95 -4.17
CA TRP A 589 15.83 19.81 -4.96
C TRP A 589 16.70 19.06 -5.97
N LEU A 590 16.95 17.74 -5.75
CA LEU A 590 17.60 16.85 -6.71
C LEU A 590 16.61 16.15 -7.65
N GLN A 591 15.33 16.17 -7.35
CA GLN A 591 14.25 15.45 -8.02
C GLN A 591 14.50 13.93 -8.14
N ARG A 592 15.21 13.36 -7.15
CA ARG A 592 15.58 11.93 -7.19
C ARG A 592 15.80 11.35 -5.80
N TRP A 593 15.84 10.04 -5.75
CA TRP A 593 16.22 9.29 -4.56
C TRP A 593 17.70 9.44 -4.23
N LEU A 594 18.05 9.38 -2.92
CA LEU A 594 19.44 9.40 -2.44
C LEU A 594 20.12 8.05 -2.50
N SER A 595 19.36 6.96 -2.58
CA SER A 595 19.82 5.58 -2.62
C SER A 595 19.15 4.82 -3.75
N ALA A 596 19.80 3.75 -4.20
CA ALA A 596 19.23 2.85 -5.20
C ALA A 596 18.00 2.11 -4.64
N ASP A 597 17.04 1.81 -5.51
CA ASP A 597 15.81 1.11 -5.14
C ASP A 597 16.10 -0.26 -4.50
N PRO A 598 15.70 -0.51 -3.24
CA PRO A 598 15.88 -1.82 -2.61
C PRO A 598 14.99 -2.91 -3.24
N ALA A 599 13.87 -2.55 -3.87
CA ALA A 599 13.03 -3.46 -4.64
C ALA A 599 13.63 -3.82 -6.02
N GLY A 600 14.74 -3.22 -6.41
CA GLY A 600 15.45 -3.50 -7.65
C GLY A 600 14.89 -2.75 -8.85
N ASP A 601 14.64 -3.47 -9.95
CA ASP A 601 14.27 -2.87 -11.25
C ASP A 601 12.75 -2.83 -11.45
N VAL A 602 11.96 -2.82 -10.36
CA VAL A 602 10.47 -2.84 -10.40
C VAL A 602 9.88 -1.64 -11.13
N ASP A 603 10.49 -0.45 -10.95
CA ASP A 603 10.11 0.79 -11.63
C ASP A 603 10.93 1.06 -12.90
N GLY A 604 11.68 0.07 -13.37
CA GLY A 604 12.57 0.16 -14.51
C GLY A 604 14.05 0.12 -14.13
N PRO A 605 14.96 0.21 -15.13
CA PRO A 605 16.39 0.01 -14.90
C PRO A 605 17.06 1.16 -14.14
N ASN A 606 16.44 2.35 -14.05
CA ASN A 606 16.97 3.49 -13.31
C ASN A 606 16.46 3.49 -11.87
N ARG A 607 17.27 2.99 -10.94
CA ARG A 607 16.89 2.83 -9.53
C ARG A 607 16.87 4.11 -8.70
N PHE A 608 17.18 5.27 -9.31
CA PHE A 608 17.16 6.57 -8.63
C PHE A 608 16.04 7.49 -9.12
N ALA A 609 15.32 7.13 -10.19
CA ALA A 609 14.25 7.96 -10.73
C ALA A 609 13.06 8.01 -9.76
N PHE A 610 12.62 9.23 -9.41
CA PHE A 610 11.44 9.42 -8.59
C PHE A 610 10.17 9.23 -9.42
N VAL A 611 9.33 8.27 -9.04
CA VAL A 611 8.02 7.93 -9.64
C VAL A 611 8.01 7.93 -11.17
N GLY A 612 9.09 7.41 -11.79
CA GLY A 612 9.22 7.34 -13.23
C GLY A 612 9.24 8.70 -13.95
N ASN A 613 9.65 9.79 -13.26
CA ASN A 613 9.60 11.18 -13.75
C ASN A 613 8.19 11.70 -14.08
N HIS A 614 7.18 11.14 -13.44
CA HIS A 614 5.80 11.58 -13.59
C HIS A 614 5.15 11.90 -12.22
N PRO A 615 5.62 12.93 -11.51
CA PRO A 615 5.27 13.22 -10.12
C PRO A 615 3.87 13.80 -9.92
N LEU A 616 3.10 14.01 -10.97
CA LEU A 616 1.74 14.54 -10.91
C LEU A 616 0.67 13.45 -10.98
N ARG A 617 1.06 12.24 -11.35
CA ARG A 617 0.16 11.09 -11.46
C ARG A 617 0.48 10.01 -10.45
N TYR A 618 1.76 9.73 -10.27
CA TYR A 618 2.21 8.65 -9.40
C TYR A 618 2.73 9.17 -8.07
N VAL A 619 2.50 8.37 -7.05
CA VAL A 619 3.09 8.52 -5.72
C VAL A 619 3.91 7.28 -5.41
N ASP A 620 4.90 7.41 -4.55
CA ASP A 620 5.58 6.26 -3.97
C ASP A 620 5.16 6.16 -2.50
N PRO A 621 4.35 5.16 -2.14
CA PRO A 621 3.79 5.12 -0.80
C PRO A 621 4.78 4.75 0.30
N ASP A 622 5.81 3.95 0.00
CA ASP A 622 6.74 3.38 0.98
C ASP A 622 8.22 3.50 0.62
N GLY A 623 8.54 4.13 -0.51
CA GLY A 623 9.90 4.28 -0.99
C GLY A 623 10.45 3.06 -1.74
N ASN A 624 9.59 2.14 -2.22
CA ASN A 624 10.00 0.96 -2.98
C ASN A 624 9.49 0.95 -4.42
N ASN A 625 8.35 1.59 -4.69
CA ASN A 625 7.79 1.59 -6.04
C ASN A 625 6.76 2.70 -6.25
N ARG A 626 6.62 3.12 -7.49
CA ARG A 626 5.55 4.03 -7.89
C ARG A 626 4.20 3.29 -7.89
N ALA A 627 3.17 3.93 -7.40
CA ALA A 627 1.82 3.40 -7.40
C ALA A 627 0.84 4.40 -8.03
N GLU A 628 -0.13 3.85 -8.73
CA GLU A 628 -1.30 4.60 -9.16
C GLU A 628 -2.45 4.29 -8.21
N SER A 629 -3.10 5.33 -7.72
CA SER A 629 -4.19 5.22 -6.74
C SER A 629 -5.33 4.28 -7.19
N VAL A 630 -5.58 4.18 -8.50
CA VAL A 630 -6.67 3.34 -9.05
C VAL A 630 -6.40 1.85 -8.86
N ILE A 631 -5.15 1.38 -9.09
CA ILE A 631 -4.81 -0.05 -8.91
C ILE A 631 -4.88 -0.42 -7.43
N MET A 632 -4.38 0.45 -6.55
CA MET A 632 -4.43 0.24 -5.11
C MET A 632 -5.88 0.22 -4.58
N LEU A 633 -6.73 1.14 -5.06
CA LEU A 633 -8.14 1.17 -4.72
C LEU A 633 -8.86 -0.08 -5.21
N TYR A 634 -8.54 -0.59 -6.40
CA TYR A 634 -9.16 -1.81 -6.91
C TYR A 634 -8.73 -3.06 -6.14
N SER A 635 -7.47 -3.19 -5.78
CA SER A 635 -7.00 -4.30 -4.94
C SER A 635 -7.62 -4.24 -3.53
N ALA A 636 -7.72 -3.05 -2.94
CA ALA A 636 -8.39 -2.84 -1.65
C ALA A 636 -9.89 -3.15 -1.74
N PHE A 637 -10.54 -2.80 -2.85
CA PHE A 637 -11.94 -3.14 -3.09
C PHE A 637 -12.16 -4.64 -3.22
N LEU A 638 -11.38 -5.32 -4.04
CA LEU A 638 -11.48 -6.76 -4.15
C LEU A 638 -11.27 -7.42 -2.78
N SER A 639 -10.38 -6.87 -1.95
CA SER A 639 -10.19 -7.29 -0.55
C SER A 639 -11.44 -7.02 0.30
N SER A 640 -12.09 -5.88 0.12
CA SER A 640 -13.33 -5.50 0.82
C SER A 640 -14.51 -6.38 0.39
N VAL A 641 -14.72 -6.61 -0.89
CA VAL A 641 -15.81 -7.49 -1.41
C VAL A 641 -15.76 -8.86 -0.78
N GLN A 642 -14.60 -9.34 -0.40
CA GLN A 642 -14.45 -10.60 0.27
C GLN A 642 -14.86 -10.57 1.75
N GLY A 643 -14.47 -9.56 2.51
CA GLY A 643 -14.98 -9.37 3.87
C GLY A 643 -16.52 -9.33 3.89
N HIS A 644 -17.14 -8.89 2.78
CA HIS A 644 -18.60 -8.76 2.64
C HIS A 644 -19.31 -10.03 2.18
N SER A 645 -18.61 -11.01 1.61
CA SER A 645 -19.23 -12.31 1.31
C SER A 645 -19.73 -12.99 2.57
N THR A 646 -19.05 -12.80 3.68
CA THR A 646 -19.48 -13.24 5.02
C THR A 646 -20.74 -12.50 5.49
N GLN A 647 -20.87 -11.21 5.17
CA GLN A 647 -22.09 -10.45 5.50
C GLN A 647 -23.28 -10.81 4.62
N VAL A 648 -23.05 -11.11 3.34
CA VAL A 648 -24.12 -11.62 2.46
C VAL A 648 -24.64 -12.95 2.97
N ALA A 649 -23.74 -13.84 3.37
CA ALA A 649 -24.13 -15.09 4.00
C ALA A 649 -24.89 -14.84 5.33
N GLY A 650 -24.50 -13.85 6.14
CA GLY A 650 -25.24 -13.41 7.33
C GLY A 650 -26.61 -12.78 7.03
N GLN A 651 -26.72 -12.02 5.94
CA GLN A 651 -28.00 -11.47 5.49
C GLN A 651 -28.94 -12.55 4.91
N ILE A 652 -28.42 -13.52 4.19
CA ILE A 652 -29.17 -14.71 3.79
C ILE A 652 -29.70 -15.44 5.02
N HIS A 653 -28.88 -15.55 6.07
CA HIS A 653 -29.27 -16.09 7.36
C HIS A 653 -30.42 -15.29 8.01
N ASN A 654 -30.30 -13.96 8.08
CA ASN A 654 -31.38 -13.10 8.62
C ASN A 654 -32.68 -13.13 7.81
N ILE A 655 -32.62 -13.55 6.55
CA ILE A 655 -33.80 -13.74 5.68
C ILE A 655 -34.55 -15.03 6.01
N LEU A 656 -33.86 -16.07 6.47
CA LEU A 656 -34.42 -17.39 6.74
C LEU A 656 -35.06 -17.52 8.12
N HIS A 657 -34.86 -16.64 9.05
CA HIS A 657 -35.50 -16.41 10.36
C HIS A 657 -36.23 -17.59 11.04
N GLU A 658 -35.51 -18.66 11.38
CA GLU A 658 -35.94 -19.58 12.44
C GLU A 658 -34.73 -19.98 13.32
N GLU A 659 -34.95 -19.94 14.66
CA GLU A 659 -33.85 -20.08 15.62
C GLU A 659 -33.01 -21.36 15.47
N GLY A 660 -33.60 -22.51 15.12
CA GLY A 660 -32.86 -23.76 14.97
C GLY A 660 -32.09 -23.90 13.66
N VAL A 661 -32.71 -23.59 12.54
CA VAL A 661 -32.09 -23.63 11.21
C VAL A 661 -31.08 -22.49 11.05
N ALA A 662 -31.42 -21.32 11.59
CA ALA A 662 -30.62 -20.14 11.61
C ALA A 662 -29.32 -20.36 12.41
N MET A 663 -29.39 -20.99 13.57
CA MET A 663 -28.22 -21.31 14.40
C MET A 663 -27.33 -22.37 13.74
N ASN A 664 -27.91 -23.43 13.15
CA ASN A 664 -27.16 -24.43 12.40
C ASN A 664 -26.46 -23.82 11.18
N LEU A 665 -27.16 -22.95 10.46
CA LEU A 665 -26.60 -22.23 9.32
C LEU A 665 -25.46 -21.30 9.76
N ALA A 666 -25.63 -20.54 10.84
CA ALA A 666 -24.62 -19.64 11.39
C ALA A 666 -23.37 -20.40 11.85
N LEU A 667 -23.53 -21.52 12.54
CA LEU A 667 -22.42 -22.34 13.01
C LEU A 667 -21.68 -23.03 11.87
N ASN A 668 -22.39 -23.53 10.87
CA ASN A 668 -21.76 -24.11 9.69
C ASN A 668 -21.03 -23.05 8.85
N MET A 669 -21.61 -21.85 8.72
CA MET A 669 -20.97 -20.73 8.05
C MET A 669 -19.75 -20.23 8.83
N ALA A 670 -19.84 -20.10 10.16
CA ALA A 670 -18.70 -19.78 11.00
C ALA A 670 -17.62 -20.86 10.88
N GLY A 671 -18.01 -22.13 10.81
CA GLY A 671 -17.13 -23.27 10.58
C GLY A 671 -16.40 -23.17 9.24
N GLU A 672 -17.11 -22.84 8.18
CA GLU A 672 -16.50 -22.68 6.86
C GLU A 672 -15.62 -21.42 6.75
N VAL A 673 -15.95 -20.32 7.44
CA VAL A 673 -15.07 -19.15 7.56
C VAL A 673 -13.79 -19.51 8.29
N VAL A 674 -13.91 -20.19 9.45
CA VAL A 674 -12.73 -20.65 10.21
C VAL A 674 -11.94 -21.65 9.38
N ARG A 675 -12.62 -22.58 8.69
CA ARG A 675 -11.99 -23.53 7.76
C ARG A 675 -11.25 -22.81 6.64
N GLY A 676 -11.84 -21.77 6.02
CA GLY A 676 -11.19 -20.98 5.00
C GLY A 676 -9.95 -20.25 5.50
N VAL A 677 -10.04 -19.63 6.69
CA VAL A 677 -8.90 -18.93 7.31
C VAL A 677 -7.81 -19.91 7.77
N VAL A 678 -8.18 -20.95 8.52
CA VAL A 678 -7.21 -21.98 9.00
C VAL A 678 -6.66 -22.76 7.81
N GLY A 679 -7.49 -23.04 6.81
CA GLY A 679 -7.10 -23.69 5.57
C GLY A 679 -6.10 -22.86 4.79
N TYR A 680 -6.28 -21.55 4.73
CA TYR A 680 -5.33 -20.64 4.11
C TYR A 680 -3.98 -20.62 4.89
N GLU A 681 -4.01 -20.43 6.21
CA GLU A 681 -2.78 -20.46 7.04
C GLU A 681 -2.08 -21.83 6.96
N GLY A 682 -2.84 -22.93 6.99
CA GLY A 682 -2.34 -24.29 6.74
C GLY A 682 -1.80 -24.47 5.34
N GLY A 683 -2.42 -23.81 4.35
CA GLY A 683 -1.99 -23.79 2.97
C GLY A 683 -0.67 -23.07 2.77
N VAL A 684 -0.51 -21.92 3.40
CA VAL A 684 0.76 -21.16 3.39
C VAL A 684 1.87 -21.96 4.10
N ALA A 685 1.57 -22.55 5.24
CA ALA A 685 2.52 -23.41 5.95
C ALA A 685 2.86 -24.68 5.14
N GLY A 686 1.88 -25.33 4.55
CA GLY A 686 2.07 -26.48 3.67
C GLY A 686 2.82 -26.15 2.40
N GLY A 687 2.56 -24.99 1.79
CA GLY A 687 3.32 -24.48 0.66
C GLY A 687 4.79 -24.25 1.01
N LYS A 688 5.05 -23.59 2.12
CA LYS A 688 6.43 -23.40 2.63
C LYS A 688 7.11 -24.74 2.98
N GLN A 689 6.37 -25.70 3.53
CA GLN A 689 6.93 -27.04 3.80
C GLN A 689 7.24 -27.82 2.51
N VAL A 690 6.44 -27.68 1.48
CA VAL A 690 6.71 -28.29 0.17
C VAL A 690 7.94 -27.66 -0.49
N ASP A 691 8.10 -26.34 -0.40
CA ASP A 691 9.31 -25.64 -0.84
C ASP A 691 10.55 -26.09 -0.04
N LEU A 692 10.36 -26.50 1.22
CA LEU A 692 11.40 -27.04 2.08
C LEU A 692 11.83 -28.47 1.72
N ILE A 693 10.91 -29.32 1.27
CA ILE A 693 11.14 -30.74 1.01
C ILE A 693 11.59 -30.97 -0.44
N MET A 694 11.16 -30.10 -1.36
CA MET A 694 11.54 -30.19 -2.75
C MET A 694 12.38 -28.96 -3.13
N PRO A 695 13.69 -29.10 -3.30
CA PRO A 695 14.53 -28.00 -3.77
C PRO A 695 14.02 -27.51 -5.12
N ASN A 696 13.92 -26.18 -5.24
CA ASN A 696 13.38 -25.44 -6.37
C ASN A 696 13.79 -26.00 -7.74
N VAL A 697 12.85 -26.67 -8.37
CA VAL A 697 12.87 -26.83 -9.82
C VAL A 697 12.42 -25.49 -10.42
N PRO A 698 13.07 -24.98 -11.49
CA PRO A 698 12.61 -23.77 -12.14
C PRO A 698 11.13 -23.90 -12.48
N GLY A 699 10.26 -23.06 -11.87
CA GLY A 699 8.80 -23.23 -11.93
C GLY A 699 8.14 -23.69 -10.64
N THR A 700 8.73 -23.42 -9.47
CA THR A 700 8.20 -23.81 -8.14
C THR A 700 6.84 -23.25 -7.79
N THR A 701 6.34 -22.25 -8.49
CA THR A 701 4.98 -21.77 -8.36
C THR A 701 3.94 -22.91 -8.33
N PRO A 702 3.98 -23.95 -9.18
CA PRO A 702 3.04 -25.06 -9.12
C PRO A 702 3.11 -25.86 -7.83
N TYR A 703 4.30 -26.07 -7.28
CA TYR A 703 4.49 -26.87 -6.06
C TYR A 703 4.02 -26.13 -4.80
N THR A 704 4.40 -24.87 -4.70
CA THR A 704 3.93 -24.02 -3.60
C THR A 704 2.41 -23.90 -3.61
N THR A 705 1.83 -23.71 -4.79
CA THR A 705 0.39 -23.67 -5.00
C THR A 705 -0.27 -24.99 -4.63
N THR A 706 0.30 -26.13 -5.05
CA THR A 706 -0.23 -27.47 -4.72
C THR A 706 -0.13 -27.74 -3.23
N GLY A 707 1.00 -27.45 -2.61
CA GLY A 707 1.19 -27.52 -1.16
C GLY A 707 0.22 -26.64 -0.41
N GLY A 708 -0.01 -25.40 -0.90
CA GLY A 708 -1.00 -24.48 -0.37
C GLY A 708 -2.42 -25.03 -0.37
N VAL A 709 -2.85 -25.61 -1.50
CA VAL A 709 -4.19 -26.23 -1.61
C VAL A 709 -4.34 -27.46 -0.70
N ILE A 710 -3.32 -28.30 -0.62
CA ILE A 710 -3.34 -29.50 0.25
C ILE A 710 -3.36 -29.07 1.72
N GLY A 711 -2.46 -28.19 2.13
CA GLY A 711 -2.38 -27.68 3.49
C GLY A 711 -3.67 -26.93 3.91
N GLY A 712 -4.27 -26.20 2.97
CA GLY A 712 -5.53 -25.51 3.13
C GLY A 712 -6.68 -26.46 3.44
N ASN A 713 -6.80 -27.53 2.69
CA ASN A 713 -7.84 -28.53 2.91
C ASN A 713 -7.66 -29.27 4.24
N ILE A 714 -6.44 -29.68 4.59
CA ILE A 714 -6.13 -30.33 5.87
C ILE A 714 -6.44 -29.38 7.04
N GLY A 715 -6.00 -28.14 6.98
CA GLY A 715 -6.28 -27.15 8.02
C GLY A 715 -7.76 -26.85 8.17
N GLY A 716 -8.50 -26.76 7.05
CA GLY A 716 -9.94 -26.58 7.05
C GLY A 716 -10.69 -27.75 7.70
N ASP A 717 -10.30 -28.99 7.39
CA ASP A 717 -10.92 -30.16 7.96
C ASP A 717 -10.65 -30.28 9.47
N SER A 718 -9.48 -29.87 9.94
CA SER A 718 -9.15 -29.79 11.38
C SER A 718 -10.02 -28.76 12.11
N ALA A 719 -10.26 -27.60 11.51
CA ALA A 719 -11.16 -26.57 12.06
C ALA A 719 -12.59 -27.09 12.17
N THR A 720 -13.05 -27.83 11.18
CA THR A 720 -14.37 -28.44 11.18
C THR A 720 -14.54 -29.45 12.30
N ALA A 721 -13.52 -30.30 12.52
CA ALA A 721 -13.52 -31.29 13.59
C ALA A 721 -13.58 -30.65 15.01
N MET A 722 -13.12 -29.41 15.17
CA MET A 722 -13.24 -28.64 16.43
C MET A 722 -14.65 -28.07 16.63
N ILE A 723 -15.36 -27.73 15.57
CA ILE A 723 -16.70 -27.11 15.63
C ILE A 723 -17.79 -28.14 15.83
N ASP A 724 -17.67 -29.33 15.25
CA ASP A 724 -18.64 -30.40 15.38
C ASP A 724 -18.97 -30.79 16.84
N PRO A 725 -18.00 -30.95 17.76
CA PRO A 725 -18.29 -31.23 19.15
C PRO A 725 -19.08 -30.11 19.85
N ILE A 726 -18.79 -28.84 19.50
CA ILE A 726 -19.49 -27.68 20.06
C ILE A 726 -20.93 -27.62 19.55
N ALA A 727 -21.13 -27.85 18.27
CA ALA A 727 -22.45 -27.87 17.66
C ALA A 727 -23.29 -29.05 18.19
N ASN A 728 -22.70 -30.20 18.36
CA ASN A 728 -23.36 -31.39 18.92
C ASN A 728 -23.76 -31.15 20.40
N SER A 729 -22.91 -30.50 21.20
CA SER A 729 -23.24 -30.14 22.59
C SER A 729 -24.39 -29.14 22.69
N ALA A 730 -24.60 -28.32 21.66
CA ALA A 730 -25.69 -27.39 21.53
C ALA A 730 -26.97 -28.04 20.91
N GLY A 731 -26.98 -29.36 20.66
CA GLY A 731 -28.11 -30.05 20.04
C GLY A 731 -28.26 -29.81 18.54
N LEU A 732 -27.20 -29.31 17.89
CA LEU A 732 -27.19 -28.97 16.47
C LEU A 732 -26.52 -30.09 15.64
N ARG A 733 -27.10 -30.43 14.51
CA ARG A 733 -26.60 -31.48 13.59
C ARG A 733 -25.67 -30.88 12.55
N THR A 734 -24.37 -30.94 12.77
CA THR A 734 -23.36 -30.43 11.80
C THR A 734 -22.62 -31.55 11.05
N GLY A 735 -22.43 -32.71 11.67
CA GLY A 735 -21.59 -33.77 11.16
C GLY A 735 -21.91 -34.30 9.74
N PRO A 736 -23.16 -34.49 9.31
CA PRO A 736 -23.46 -34.97 7.96
C PRO A 736 -23.27 -33.95 6.84
N LEU A 737 -23.10 -32.66 7.18
CA LEU A 737 -23.01 -31.58 6.18
C LEU A 737 -21.59 -31.45 5.63
N ILE A 738 -20.60 -31.71 6.45
CA ILE A 738 -19.22 -31.41 6.17
C ILE A 738 -18.56 -32.23 5.07
N PRO A 739 -18.72 -33.54 5.02
CA PRO A 739 -18.19 -34.34 3.92
C PRO A 739 -18.78 -33.98 2.55
N GLN A 740 -20.01 -33.47 2.54
CA GLN A 740 -20.67 -33.08 1.30
C GLN A 740 -20.32 -31.67 0.88
N THR A 741 -19.93 -30.80 1.83
CA THR A 741 -19.44 -29.48 1.55
C THR A 741 -18.13 -29.53 0.78
N SER A 742 -17.23 -30.46 1.14
CA SER A 742 -15.98 -30.67 0.41
C SER A 742 -16.23 -31.09 -1.04
N GLN A 743 -17.22 -32.02 -1.27
CA GLN A 743 -17.56 -32.47 -2.62
C GLN A 743 -18.21 -31.34 -3.46
N ILE A 744 -19.02 -30.49 -2.84
CA ILE A 744 -19.65 -29.38 -3.55
C ILE A 744 -18.65 -28.25 -3.78
N SER A 745 -17.67 -28.08 -2.91
CA SER A 745 -16.56 -27.13 -3.15
C SER A 745 -15.80 -27.50 -4.43
N VAL A 746 -15.54 -28.79 -4.64
CA VAL A 746 -14.93 -29.30 -5.87
C VAL A 746 -15.86 -29.09 -7.08
N LYS A 747 -17.17 -29.36 -6.95
CA LYS A 747 -18.13 -29.10 -8.03
C LYS A 747 -18.32 -27.62 -8.36
N ALA A 748 -18.19 -26.73 -7.38
CA ALA A 748 -18.28 -25.28 -7.62
C ALA A 748 -17.03 -24.73 -8.30
N ILE A 749 -15.86 -25.30 -8.01
CA ILE A 749 -14.63 -25.04 -8.75
C ILE A 749 -14.80 -25.49 -10.20
N ASP A 750 -15.34 -26.70 -10.41
CA ASP A 750 -15.62 -27.27 -11.70
C ASP A 750 -16.58 -26.39 -12.54
N HIS A 751 -17.69 -25.96 -11.95
CA HIS A 751 -18.66 -25.05 -12.61
C HIS A 751 -18.10 -23.66 -12.87
N GLY A 752 -17.37 -23.09 -11.92
CA GLY A 752 -16.82 -21.75 -12.03
C GLY A 752 -15.66 -21.61 -13.02
N LEU A 753 -14.95 -22.71 -13.27
CA LEU A 753 -13.78 -22.75 -14.15
C LEU A 753 -14.04 -23.43 -15.50
N GLY A 754 -15.24 -23.93 -15.73
CA GLY A 754 -15.60 -24.66 -16.97
C GLY A 754 -14.95 -26.05 -17.10
N ILE A 755 -14.47 -26.61 -15.99
CA ILE A 755 -13.90 -27.96 -15.93
C ILE A 755 -15.04 -28.97 -15.78
N ARG A 756 -15.18 -29.90 -16.71
CA ARG A 756 -16.16 -30.99 -16.64
C ARG A 756 -15.48 -32.25 -16.11
N ALA A 757 -15.62 -32.50 -14.83
CA ALA A 757 -15.21 -33.78 -14.25
C ALA A 757 -16.34 -34.43 -13.45
N ASP A 758 -16.50 -35.74 -13.57
CA ASP A 758 -17.51 -36.47 -12.81
C ASP A 758 -17.05 -36.68 -11.38
N ALA A 759 -17.91 -36.44 -10.39
CA ALA A 759 -17.55 -36.46 -8.96
C ALA A 759 -17.00 -37.81 -8.46
N LYS A 760 -17.17 -38.88 -9.21
CA LYS A 760 -16.57 -40.17 -8.92
C LYS A 760 -15.12 -40.34 -9.37
N GLU A 761 -14.69 -39.63 -10.39
CA GLU A 761 -13.31 -39.69 -10.91
C GLU A 761 -12.33 -38.84 -10.15
N ILE A 762 -12.80 -37.78 -9.47
CA ILE A 762 -11.99 -36.88 -8.63
C ILE A 762 -11.50 -37.51 -7.33
N SER A 763 -11.95 -38.75 -7.01
CA SER A 763 -11.49 -39.49 -5.82
C SER A 763 -10.06 -39.99 -5.88
N SER A 764 -9.37 -39.92 -7.03
CA SER A 764 -7.97 -40.27 -7.15
C SER A 764 -7.11 -38.96 -7.25
N TRP A 765 -6.09 -38.87 -6.41
CA TRP A 765 -5.15 -37.75 -6.37
C TRP A 765 -4.47 -37.39 -7.72
N ARG A 766 -4.37 -38.35 -8.63
CA ARG A 766 -3.85 -38.12 -9.97
C ARG A 766 -4.76 -37.24 -10.80
N ASN A 767 -6.06 -37.49 -10.78
CA ASN A 767 -7.02 -36.72 -11.56
C ASN A 767 -7.20 -35.31 -11.01
N VAL A 768 -7.18 -35.13 -9.67
CA VAL A 768 -7.19 -33.81 -9.03
C VAL A 768 -5.97 -33.02 -9.41
N LYS A 769 -4.80 -33.64 -9.50
CA LYS A 769 -3.56 -32.96 -9.90
C LYS A 769 -3.58 -32.52 -11.35
N ASP A 770 -4.04 -33.36 -12.25
CA ASP A 770 -3.99 -33.09 -13.70
C ASP A 770 -5.10 -32.14 -14.16
N GLU A 771 -6.23 -32.06 -13.44
CA GLU A 771 -7.36 -31.17 -13.76
C GLU A 771 -7.35 -29.86 -12.99
N LEU A 772 -6.90 -29.83 -11.74
CA LEU A 772 -6.75 -28.59 -10.95
C LEU A 772 -5.51 -27.78 -11.32
N ILE A 773 -4.48 -28.43 -11.89
CA ILE A 773 -3.24 -27.79 -12.31
C ILE A 773 -3.25 -27.49 -13.82
N HIS A 774 -4.40 -27.19 -14.39
CA HIS A 774 -4.40 -26.58 -15.72
C HIS A 774 -3.70 -25.22 -15.68
N PRO A 775 -2.91 -24.83 -16.71
CA PRO A 775 -2.12 -23.58 -16.71
C PRO A 775 -2.90 -22.31 -16.35
N GLY A 776 -4.23 -22.38 -16.32
CA GLY A 776 -5.12 -21.32 -15.88
C GLY A 776 -5.29 -21.19 -14.36
N LEU A 777 -5.04 -22.22 -13.58
CA LEU A 777 -5.23 -22.21 -12.12
C LEU A 777 -3.97 -21.77 -11.36
N ASP A 778 -2.79 -22.00 -11.93
CA ASP A 778 -1.52 -21.69 -11.30
C ASP A 778 -1.38 -20.23 -10.87
N ALA A 779 -1.94 -19.31 -11.65
CA ALA A 779 -1.86 -17.90 -11.33
C ALA A 779 -2.96 -17.43 -10.35
N VAL A 780 -4.06 -18.16 -10.27
CA VAL A 780 -5.14 -17.87 -9.29
C VAL A 780 -4.74 -18.33 -7.89
N LEU A 781 -3.91 -19.37 -7.81
CA LEU A 781 -3.45 -19.99 -6.57
C LEU A 781 -2.03 -19.55 -6.18
N ASN A 782 -1.41 -18.63 -6.90
CA ASN A 782 -0.07 -18.17 -6.61
C ASN A 782 -0.03 -17.48 -5.23
N PRO A 783 0.70 -18.04 -4.24
CA PRO A 783 0.77 -17.48 -2.87
C PRO A 783 1.51 -16.14 -2.81
N SER A 784 2.25 -15.77 -3.85
CA SER A 784 2.87 -14.46 -3.96
C SER A 784 1.86 -13.33 -4.25
N PHE A 785 0.58 -13.66 -4.44
CA PHE A 785 -0.47 -12.69 -4.69
C PHE A 785 -1.23 -12.38 -3.40
N VAL A 786 -1.29 -11.12 -3.00
CA VAL A 786 -2.00 -10.65 -1.77
C VAL A 786 -3.45 -11.16 -1.74
N MET A 787 -4.04 -11.36 -2.91
CA MET A 787 -5.38 -11.88 -3.08
C MET A 787 -5.47 -13.42 -2.95
N GLY A 788 -4.37 -14.13 -2.91
CA GLY A 788 -4.37 -15.58 -2.63
C GLY A 788 -4.96 -15.89 -1.25
N ARG A 789 -4.70 -15.02 -0.26
CA ARG A 789 -5.35 -15.07 1.07
C ARG A 789 -6.86 -15.07 0.98
N LEU A 790 -7.38 -14.32 0.05
CA LEU A 790 -8.78 -14.11 -0.14
C LEU A 790 -9.42 -15.27 -0.91
N MET A 791 -8.67 -15.91 -1.80
CA MET A 791 -9.18 -16.97 -2.67
C MET A 791 -9.49 -18.27 -1.93
N ALA A 792 -8.67 -18.67 -0.96
CA ALA A 792 -8.94 -19.89 -0.18
C ALA A 792 -10.25 -19.77 0.62
N SER A 793 -10.55 -18.59 1.16
CA SER A 793 -11.83 -18.31 1.82
C SER A 793 -12.99 -18.33 0.82
N TRP A 794 -12.82 -17.83 -0.40
CA TRP A 794 -13.86 -17.82 -1.42
C TRP A 794 -14.18 -19.19 -1.97
N ILE A 795 -13.16 -20.00 -2.20
CA ILE A 795 -13.33 -21.40 -2.67
C ILE A 795 -14.15 -22.21 -1.66
N SER A 796 -14.02 -21.92 -0.36
CA SER A 796 -14.77 -22.64 0.69
C SER A 796 -16.08 -21.96 1.10
N ILE A 797 -16.16 -20.64 1.15
CA ILE A 797 -17.34 -19.93 1.68
C ILE A 797 -18.52 -19.95 0.72
N ILE A 798 -18.34 -19.66 -0.56
CA ILE A 798 -19.45 -19.64 -1.52
C ILE A 798 -20.06 -21.01 -1.75
N PRO A 799 -19.29 -22.06 -2.01
CA PRO A 799 -19.83 -23.41 -2.13
C PRO A 799 -20.47 -23.92 -0.84
N ALA A 800 -19.94 -23.56 0.32
CA ALA A 800 -20.50 -23.92 1.61
C ALA A 800 -21.84 -23.21 1.86
N ALA A 801 -21.89 -21.90 1.62
CA ALA A 801 -23.14 -21.15 1.69
C ALA A 801 -24.18 -21.72 0.71
N LEU A 802 -23.77 -22.08 -0.52
CA LEU A 802 -24.61 -22.70 -1.54
C LEU A 802 -25.13 -24.07 -1.14
N ASN A 803 -24.27 -24.89 -0.51
CA ASN A 803 -24.65 -26.22 -0.04
C ASN A 803 -25.57 -26.16 1.17
N MET A 804 -25.31 -25.27 2.10
CA MET A 804 -26.21 -25.04 3.23
C MET A 804 -27.58 -24.53 2.78
N PHE A 805 -27.59 -23.66 1.78
CA PHE A 805 -28.81 -23.14 1.18
C PHE A 805 -29.60 -24.27 0.48
N ALA A 806 -28.93 -25.12 -0.33
CA ALA A 806 -29.56 -26.26 -0.99
C ALA A 806 -30.16 -27.27 0.02
N ARG A 807 -29.49 -27.50 1.15
CA ARG A 807 -29.99 -28.38 2.21
C ARG A 807 -31.05 -27.76 3.10
N ALA A 808 -30.97 -26.45 3.34
CA ALA A 808 -32.02 -25.73 4.02
C ALA A 808 -33.34 -25.75 3.20
N VAL A 809 -33.22 -25.83 1.87
CA VAL A 809 -34.39 -25.98 0.96
C VAL A 809 -34.96 -27.40 0.97
N GLU A 810 -34.18 -28.42 1.28
CA GLU A 810 -34.71 -29.80 1.47
C GLU A 810 -35.55 -29.96 2.73
N ALA A 811 -35.46 -29.04 3.70
CA ALA A 811 -36.36 -28.97 4.84
C ALA A 811 -37.72 -28.37 4.38
N GLU A 812 -38.76 -29.12 4.43
CA GLU A 812 -40.12 -28.85 3.92
C GLU A 812 -40.71 -27.51 4.45
N ASP A 813 -40.23 -27.01 5.60
CA ASP A 813 -40.64 -25.79 6.25
C ASP A 813 -40.06 -24.49 5.67
N ILE A 814 -38.90 -24.54 5.01
CA ILE A 814 -38.24 -23.33 4.44
C ILE A 814 -38.87 -22.90 3.12
N LYS A 815 -39.45 -23.86 2.37
CA LYS A 815 -40.15 -23.60 1.10
C LYS A 815 -41.33 -22.62 1.25
N ASN A 816 -41.92 -22.53 2.42
CA ASN A 816 -43.10 -21.68 2.69
C ASN A 816 -42.73 -20.27 3.19
N ARG A 817 -41.43 -19.95 3.36
CA ARG A 817 -40.96 -18.75 4.07
C ARG A 817 -40.03 -17.84 3.28
N LEU A 818 -39.75 -18.16 2.03
CA LEU A 818 -38.96 -17.27 1.15
C LEU A 818 -39.73 -15.98 0.88
N ASP A 819 -39.26 -14.87 1.46
CA ASP A 819 -39.83 -13.54 1.23
C ASP A 819 -39.34 -12.97 -0.14
N PRO A 820 -40.25 -12.80 -1.12
CA PRO A 820 -39.92 -12.32 -2.45
C PRO A 820 -39.23 -10.93 -2.44
N VAL A 821 -39.56 -10.09 -1.44
CA VAL A 821 -38.98 -8.75 -1.31
C VAL A 821 -37.51 -8.83 -0.91
N LYS A 822 -37.20 -9.73 0.00
CA LYS A 822 -35.82 -9.94 0.48
C LYS A 822 -34.96 -10.60 -0.60
N ILE A 823 -35.50 -11.57 -1.34
CA ILE A 823 -34.86 -12.18 -2.50
C ILE A 823 -34.51 -11.12 -3.56
N LYS A 824 -35.45 -10.19 -3.83
CA LYS A 824 -35.22 -9.10 -4.77
C LYS A 824 -34.10 -8.15 -4.30
N LYS A 825 -33.99 -7.89 -2.99
CA LYS A 825 -32.89 -7.06 -2.44
C LYS A 825 -31.50 -7.72 -2.65
N ILE A 826 -31.41 -9.04 -2.47
CA ILE A 826 -30.16 -9.78 -2.71
C ILE A 826 -29.79 -9.72 -4.19
N ASP A 827 -30.74 -9.90 -5.10
CA ASP A 827 -30.48 -9.80 -6.54
C ASP A 827 -29.95 -8.42 -6.91
N THR A 828 -30.64 -7.35 -6.44
CA THR A 828 -30.18 -5.97 -6.71
C THR A 828 -28.75 -5.78 -6.21
N MET A 829 -28.43 -6.27 -5.02
CA MET A 829 -27.09 -6.15 -4.46
C MET A 829 -26.05 -6.95 -5.28
N LEU A 830 -26.39 -8.14 -5.78
CA LEU A 830 -25.50 -8.92 -6.66
C LEU A 830 -25.29 -8.23 -8.01
N ASP A 831 -26.33 -7.58 -8.56
CA ASP A 831 -26.24 -6.78 -9.78
C ASP A 831 -25.35 -5.55 -9.58
N ASP A 832 -25.51 -4.84 -8.46
CA ASP A 832 -24.68 -3.69 -8.10
C ASP A 832 -23.22 -4.10 -7.94
N TRP A 833 -22.97 -5.23 -7.31
CA TRP A 833 -21.60 -5.76 -7.16
C TRP A 833 -20.98 -6.17 -8.49
N LYS A 834 -21.74 -6.84 -9.35
CA LYS A 834 -21.29 -7.20 -10.69
C LYS A 834 -20.85 -5.95 -11.44
N SER A 835 -21.72 -4.94 -11.50
CA SER A 835 -21.46 -3.67 -12.19
C SER A 835 -20.23 -2.97 -11.60
N ALA A 836 -20.07 -2.95 -10.28
CA ALA A 836 -18.92 -2.35 -9.61
C ALA A 836 -17.60 -3.09 -9.91
N VAL A 837 -17.62 -4.43 -9.99
CA VAL A 837 -16.44 -5.23 -10.35
C VAL A 837 -16.04 -5.00 -11.80
N GLU A 838 -17.01 -4.99 -12.73
CA GLU A 838 -16.76 -4.74 -14.16
C GLU A 838 -16.18 -3.35 -14.41
N GLN A 839 -16.75 -2.32 -13.81
CA GLN A 839 -16.28 -0.93 -13.93
C GLN A 839 -14.84 -0.76 -13.43
N ARG A 840 -14.55 -1.31 -12.26
CA ARG A 840 -13.22 -1.18 -11.66
C ARG A 840 -12.16 -2.01 -12.36
N ALA A 841 -12.53 -3.15 -12.91
CA ALA A 841 -11.62 -3.91 -13.76
C ALA A 841 -11.17 -3.07 -14.97
N GLY A 842 -12.08 -2.32 -15.58
CA GLY A 842 -11.75 -1.38 -16.65
C GLY A 842 -10.77 -0.30 -16.21
N TRP A 843 -10.97 0.28 -15.03
CA TRP A 843 -10.04 1.28 -14.46
C TRP A 843 -8.65 0.71 -14.18
N ALA A 844 -8.58 -0.49 -13.58
CA ALA A 844 -7.30 -1.14 -13.32
C ALA A 844 -6.55 -1.49 -14.61
N GLU A 845 -7.25 -1.93 -15.65
CA GLU A 845 -6.66 -2.19 -16.97
C GLU A 845 -6.05 -0.92 -17.57
N ASN A 846 -6.80 0.18 -17.56
CA ASN A 846 -6.32 1.47 -18.04
C ASN A 846 -5.10 1.95 -17.25
N ALA A 847 -5.07 1.69 -15.95
CA ALA A 847 -3.96 2.03 -15.07
C ALA A 847 -2.70 1.20 -15.39
N PHE A 848 -2.83 -0.11 -15.64
CA PHE A 848 -1.72 -0.93 -16.11
C PHE A 848 -1.18 -0.49 -17.47
N ASP A 849 -2.08 -0.11 -18.40
CA ASP A 849 -1.68 0.42 -19.70
C ASP A 849 -0.87 1.71 -19.56
N ALA A 850 -1.29 2.57 -18.66
CA ALA A 850 -0.61 3.82 -18.37
C ALA A 850 0.73 3.63 -17.66
N LEU A 851 0.85 2.63 -16.77
CA LEU A 851 2.10 2.28 -16.11
C LEU A 851 3.11 1.64 -17.07
N GLY A 852 2.65 1.07 -18.20
CA GLY A 852 3.50 0.33 -19.13
C GLY A 852 4.14 -0.91 -18.52
N THR A 853 3.56 -1.45 -17.46
CA THR A 853 4.00 -2.66 -16.77
C THR A 853 2.82 -3.59 -16.52
N ASP A 854 3.05 -4.88 -16.51
CA ASP A 854 2.05 -5.89 -16.16
C ASP A 854 2.13 -6.31 -14.69
N ILE A 855 3.05 -5.73 -13.90
CA ILE A 855 3.25 -6.05 -12.50
C ILE A 855 3.37 -4.76 -11.70
N VAL A 856 2.57 -4.64 -10.64
CA VAL A 856 2.63 -3.54 -9.66
C VAL A 856 2.85 -4.15 -8.29
N TYR A 857 3.78 -3.57 -7.54
CA TYR A 857 4.05 -3.96 -6.17
C TYR A 857 3.18 -3.10 -5.25
N PRO A 858 2.22 -3.70 -4.51
CA PRO A 858 1.41 -2.92 -3.60
C PRO A 858 2.27 -2.39 -2.45
N ALA A 859 2.11 -1.13 -2.16
CA ALA A 859 2.78 -0.50 -1.04
C ALA A 859 2.14 -0.92 0.29
N ASN A 860 2.96 -1.05 1.33
CA ASN A 860 2.53 -1.30 2.71
C ASN A 860 1.75 -0.13 3.36
N SER A 861 1.39 0.88 2.60
CA SER A 861 0.87 2.16 3.08
C SER A 861 -0.54 2.52 2.61
N LEU A 862 -1.48 1.58 2.66
CA LEU A 862 -2.85 2.03 2.90
C LEU A 862 -2.89 2.62 4.32
N PRO A 863 -3.49 3.81 4.55
CA PRO A 863 -3.44 4.52 5.83
C PRO A 863 -3.92 3.74 7.06
N ASN A 864 -4.49 2.57 6.87
CA ASN A 864 -4.98 1.66 7.92
C ASN A 864 -4.27 0.29 7.98
N ILE A 865 -3.21 0.06 7.20
CA ILE A 865 -2.45 -1.21 7.24
C ILE A 865 -1.09 -1.03 7.95
N ASN A 866 -0.91 0.03 8.71
CA ASN A 866 0.32 0.28 9.48
C ASN A 866 0.60 -0.72 10.61
N HIS A 867 -0.02 -1.90 10.60
CA HIS A 867 0.12 -2.88 11.68
C HIS A 867 0.28 -4.34 11.21
N MET A 868 0.65 -4.59 9.98
CA MET A 868 1.22 -5.90 9.66
C MET A 868 2.69 -5.88 10.12
N THR A 869 2.88 -6.33 11.33
CA THR A 869 4.18 -6.68 11.88
C THR A 869 4.76 -7.80 11.04
N SER A 870 5.99 -7.63 10.68
CA SER A 870 6.86 -8.44 9.83
C SER A 870 6.78 -8.07 8.35
N ALA A 871 7.96 -7.92 7.79
CA ALA A 871 8.28 -7.70 6.39
C ALA A 871 7.78 -8.86 5.49
N GLU A 872 6.49 -9.14 5.50
CA GLU A 872 5.87 -9.73 4.34
C GLU A 872 5.78 -8.59 3.32
N THR A 873 6.79 -8.49 2.48
CA THR A 873 6.68 -7.78 1.22
C THR A 873 5.36 -8.19 0.59
N LEU A 874 4.42 -7.27 0.49
CA LEU A 874 3.17 -7.52 -0.21
C LEU A 874 3.54 -8.04 -1.60
N ALA A 875 2.98 -9.18 -1.96
CA ALA A 875 3.30 -9.83 -3.21
C ALA A 875 2.90 -8.95 -4.41
N PRO A 876 3.66 -8.98 -5.49
CA PRO A 876 3.36 -8.19 -6.67
C PRO A 876 1.97 -8.51 -7.23
N ILE A 877 1.23 -7.48 -7.62
CA ILE A 877 -0.04 -7.60 -8.32
C ILE A 877 0.26 -7.65 -9.82
N SER A 878 0.07 -8.81 -10.46
CA SER A 878 0.19 -8.87 -11.91
C SER A 878 -1.15 -8.55 -12.57
N ARG A 879 -1.10 -7.91 -13.75
CA ARG A 879 -2.29 -7.65 -14.59
C ARG A 879 -3.03 -8.95 -14.91
N SER A 880 -2.29 -10.02 -15.20
CA SER A 880 -2.86 -11.33 -15.52
C SER A 880 -3.61 -11.94 -14.33
N ASP A 881 -3.06 -11.80 -13.12
CA ASP A 881 -3.69 -12.31 -11.91
C ASP A 881 -4.95 -11.50 -11.56
N LEU A 882 -4.87 -10.18 -11.72
CA LEU A 882 -6.02 -9.30 -11.50
C LEU A 882 -7.16 -9.60 -12.48
N ARG A 883 -6.86 -9.83 -13.77
CA ARG A 883 -7.83 -10.28 -14.79
C ARG A 883 -8.48 -11.63 -14.45
N ARG A 884 -7.69 -12.58 -13.95
CA ARG A 884 -8.20 -13.89 -13.55
C ARG A 884 -9.08 -13.79 -12.33
N LEU A 885 -8.65 -13.04 -11.33
CA LEU A 885 -9.43 -12.80 -10.13
C LEU A 885 -10.74 -12.09 -10.44
N THR A 886 -10.71 -11.08 -11.29
CA THR A 886 -11.92 -10.39 -11.77
C THR A 886 -12.89 -11.37 -12.42
N ARG A 887 -12.41 -12.21 -13.36
CA ARG A 887 -13.25 -13.23 -14.02
C ARG A 887 -13.82 -14.25 -13.03
N PHE A 888 -13.00 -14.66 -12.05
CA PHE A 888 -13.44 -15.57 -11.01
C PHE A 888 -14.53 -14.95 -10.13
N THR A 889 -14.35 -13.70 -9.69
CA THR A 889 -15.32 -12.95 -8.90
C THR A 889 -16.64 -12.79 -9.66
N LEU A 890 -16.59 -12.42 -10.93
CA LEU A 890 -17.78 -12.31 -11.78
C LEU A 890 -18.48 -13.64 -11.99
N SER A 891 -17.71 -14.73 -12.16
CA SER A 891 -18.27 -16.09 -12.26
C SER A 891 -19.00 -16.50 -10.98
N ASN A 892 -18.46 -16.17 -9.81
CA ASN A 892 -19.09 -16.45 -8.52
C ASN A 892 -20.37 -15.64 -8.30
N ILE A 893 -20.35 -14.35 -8.63
CA ILE A 893 -21.55 -13.50 -8.59
C ILE A 893 -22.62 -14.09 -9.51
N LYS A 894 -22.25 -14.48 -10.73
CA LYS A 894 -23.18 -15.11 -11.68
C LYS A 894 -23.76 -16.41 -11.14
N SER A 895 -22.93 -17.29 -10.58
CA SER A 895 -23.39 -18.54 -9.97
C SER A 895 -24.38 -18.29 -8.82
N SER A 896 -24.15 -17.25 -8.02
CA SER A 896 -25.07 -16.82 -6.97
C SER A 896 -26.39 -16.31 -7.55
N GLN A 897 -26.36 -15.54 -8.65
CA GLN A 897 -27.55 -15.06 -9.36
C GLN A 897 -28.35 -16.21 -10.00
N ASP A 898 -27.66 -17.16 -10.62
CA ASP A 898 -28.27 -18.35 -11.24
C ASP A 898 -29.01 -19.21 -10.18
N MET A 899 -28.44 -19.31 -8.99
CA MET A 899 -29.05 -19.99 -7.87
C MET A 899 -30.23 -19.21 -7.31
N MET A 900 -30.15 -17.89 -7.14
CA MET A 900 -31.28 -17.06 -6.75
C MET A 900 -32.44 -17.19 -7.76
N THR A 901 -32.11 -17.31 -9.05
CA THR A 901 -33.11 -17.57 -10.12
C THR A 901 -33.76 -18.94 -9.97
N ALA A 902 -32.98 -19.97 -9.62
CA ALA A 902 -33.54 -21.32 -9.35
C ALA A 902 -34.50 -21.31 -8.12
N TYR A 903 -34.17 -20.55 -7.06
CA TYR A 903 -35.07 -20.40 -5.90
C TYR A 903 -36.35 -19.64 -6.24
N LYS A 904 -36.32 -18.62 -7.08
CA LYS A 904 -37.52 -17.94 -7.58
C LYS A 904 -38.41 -18.89 -8.36
N ALA A 905 -37.80 -19.76 -9.20
CA ALA A 905 -38.52 -20.74 -9.99
C ALA A 905 -39.17 -21.81 -9.12
N MET A 906 -38.52 -22.29 -8.05
CA MET A 906 -39.07 -23.25 -7.11
C MET A 906 -40.27 -22.65 -6.32
N GLY A 907 -40.16 -21.39 -5.87
CA GLY A 907 -41.26 -20.72 -5.18
C GLY A 907 -42.50 -20.50 -6.04
N THR A 908 -42.35 -20.33 -7.35
CA THR A 908 -43.47 -20.19 -8.28
C THR A 908 -44.12 -21.53 -8.62
N THR A 909 -43.32 -22.60 -8.73
CA THR A 909 -43.85 -23.95 -9.07
C THR A 909 -44.65 -24.58 -7.92
N ASP A 910 -44.20 -24.41 -6.69
CA ASP A 910 -44.91 -24.93 -5.49
C ASP A 910 -46.21 -24.18 -5.21
N ASN A 911 -46.27 -22.86 -5.48
CA ASN A 911 -47.51 -22.11 -5.37
C ASN A 911 -48.58 -22.57 -6.38
N GLN A 912 -48.19 -22.97 -7.58
CA GLN A 912 -49.11 -23.56 -8.55
C GLN A 912 -49.59 -24.97 -8.13
N PHE A 913 -48.68 -25.74 -7.52
CA PHE A 913 -49.01 -27.07 -7.02
C PHE A 913 -49.97 -27.03 -5.81
N LEU A 914 -49.72 -26.14 -4.85
CA LEU A 914 -50.58 -25.90 -3.70
C LEU A 914 -51.94 -25.32 -4.08
N LEU A 915 -51.96 -24.44 -5.08
CA LEU A 915 -53.20 -23.92 -5.64
C LEU A 915 -53.99 -24.99 -6.38
N ALA A 916 -53.31 -25.92 -7.05
CA ALA A 916 -53.93 -27.07 -7.69
C ALA A 916 -54.50 -28.08 -6.65
N GLN A 917 -53.75 -28.39 -5.59
CA GLN A 917 -54.24 -29.21 -4.48
C GLN A 917 -55.42 -28.58 -3.71
N ARG A 918 -55.43 -27.28 -3.48
CA ARG A 918 -56.57 -26.55 -2.89
C ARG A 918 -57.80 -26.57 -3.78
N ARG A 919 -57.61 -26.51 -5.11
CA ARG A 919 -58.71 -26.64 -6.08
C ARG A 919 -59.27 -28.05 -6.13
N THR A 920 -58.45 -29.10 -6.00
CA THR A 920 -58.90 -30.50 -5.94
C THR A 920 -59.61 -30.82 -4.61
N ARG A 921 -59.14 -30.28 -3.45
CA ARG A 921 -59.84 -30.43 -2.16
C ARG A 921 -61.16 -29.65 -2.10
N LYS A 922 -61.29 -28.51 -2.78
CA LYS A 922 -62.56 -27.78 -2.91
C LYS A 922 -63.54 -28.40 -3.88
N LYS A 923 -63.14 -29.35 -4.74
CA LYS A 923 -63.99 -30.14 -5.62
C LYS A 923 -64.43 -31.48 -5.01
N ALA A 924 -63.76 -31.86 -3.89
CA ALA A 924 -64.06 -33.10 -3.17
C ALA A 924 -64.82 -32.86 -1.85
N ALA A 925 -65.08 -31.59 -1.49
CA ALA A 925 -66.04 -31.15 -0.48
C ALA A 925 -67.22 -30.43 -1.19
#